data_d396b4b1836680ebdb407a8ea6b8e5d3
#
_entry.id   d396b4b1836680ebdb407a8ea6b8e5d3
#
_cell.length_a   1.000
_cell.length_b   1.000
_cell.length_c   1.000
_cell.angle_alpha   90.00
_cell.angle_beta   90.00
_cell.angle_gamma   90.00
#
_symmetry.space_group_name_H-M   'P 1'
#
loop_
_entity.id
_entity.type
_entity.pdbx_description
1 polymer ?
#
loop_
_entity_poly.entity_id
_entity_poly.type
_entity_poly.pdbx_seq_one_letter_code
_entity_poly.pdbx_strand_id
1 'polypeptide(L)'
;MPEPASAPTPTRRGRVPRTPRVLRILVPALLILVWLTAAGIGGPYFGRVDEVSSNDRTAYLPESAEATQVQALADDFSGSDALPALVVVTSEDEITEAELSALTDAGEELTSLEGVIDEVSPPIASEDSLAIQMFVPVDADADVGTVVEQLEQELATEVPEGLTVHVTGPAGFSADLAEAFAGIDGLLLAVALAAVLVILVIVYRSLLLPLIVLSTSLFALCAALLVIWHLAADGVLLLSGQTQGILFILVIGAATDYSLLYVSRYRDELRHRESSWAATVSALRGTVEPVLASGGTVIAGLLCLLLSDLKSNSTLGPVAAIGIAFAMLAALTFLPALLYAAGRVAFWPRRPRYDPASAQEPSSVTGRGVWGRVARAVSRRPRPLWVLTAVVLAVGCIGALSLDADGVPQSDLVLKSSSARDGQAALGEHFPAGVGSPVQVVVDEEDLQATADVLAEAEGIDSVSVTSADYPSGSAPVTAEGIQAQGPPGAPAPDPTVVGGKVQVQGTLADAPDSPAAEQTVRELRTALDQEGFEEIVGGVTATSIDTNDASAHDRALIIPVVLVVILMILMVLLRSILAPVLLVATTVLSFGTALGVAALVFEHLFDFPGADPAVPLYGFVFLVALGIDYNIFLMTRVREEALQRGTREGMVRGLAVTGGVITSAGVVLAATFAALAVIPILFLAQIAFIVAFGVLLDTFVVRTLLVPALTLDIGRAIWWPSRLWRAGGS
;
A
#
# COMPACT_ATOMS: atom_id res chain seq x y z
N MET A 1 2.85 61.47 52.23
CA MET A 1 1.69 60.71 51.73
C MET A 1 2.02 60.28 50.31
N PRO A 2 2.23 59.01 50.02
CA PRO A 2 2.40 58.49 48.67
C PRO A 2 1.00 58.17 48.09
N GLU A 3 0.80 58.50 46.80
CA GLU A 3 -0.39 58.24 46.02
C GLU A 3 -0.65 56.72 45.86
N PRO A 4 -1.91 56.29 45.84
CA PRO A 4 -2.22 54.87 45.63
C PRO A 4 -2.04 54.49 44.15
N ALA A 5 -1.27 53.42 43.93
CA ALA A 5 -1.05 52.78 42.65
C ALA A 5 -2.38 52.37 41.98
N SER A 6 -2.60 52.79 40.74
CA SER A 6 -3.74 52.46 39.93
C SER A 6 -3.80 50.95 39.63
N ALA A 7 -4.92 50.32 39.91
CA ALA A 7 -5.20 48.91 39.61
C ALA A 7 -5.16 48.66 38.11
N PRO A 8 -4.63 47.51 37.66
CA PRO A 8 -4.55 47.18 36.24
C PRO A 8 -5.96 46.96 35.68
N THR A 9 -6.26 47.63 34.60
CA THR A 9 -7.50 47.52 33.82
C THR A 9 -7.70 46.10 33.32
N PRO A 10 -8.87 45.45 33.50
CA PRO A 10 -9.12 44.08 33.01
C PRO A 10 -9.12 44.08 31.48
N THR A 11 -8.23 43.29 30.88
CA THR A 11 -8.17 43.06 29.45
C THR A 11 -9.53 42.59 28.94
N ARG A 12 -10.09 43.31 27.96
CA ARG A 12 -11.33 42.96 27.25
C ARG A 12 -11.22 41.57 26.68
N ARG A 13 -11.79 40.56 27.35
CA ARG A 13 -12.08 39.25 26.77
C ARG A 13 -12.99 39.46 25.55
N GLY A 14 -12.51 39.12 24.37
CA GLY A 14 -13.23 39.25 23.12
C GLY A 14 -14.63 38.58 23.25
N ARG A 15 -15.68 39.37 23.07
CA ARG A 15 -17.06 38.87 23.00
C ARG A 15 -17.15 38.00 21.76
N VAL A 16 -17.33 36.68 21.96
CA VAL A 16 -17.75 35.79 20.88
C VAL A 16 -19.07 36.33 20.32
N PRO A 17 -19.19 36.58 19.01
CA PRO A 17 -20.43 37.10 18.43
C PRO A 17 -21.58 36.16 18.79
N ARG A 18 -22.70 36.74 19.26
CA ARG A 18 -23.89 35.98 19.62
C ARG A 18 -24.54 35.45 18.33
N THR A 19 -24.11 34.26 17.87
CA THR A 19 -24.80 33.58 16.77
C THR A 19 -26.27 33.32 17.12
N PRO A 20 -27.22 33.60 16.21
CA PRO A 20 -28.63 33.34 16.43
C PRO A 20 -28.89 31.89 16.83
N ARG A 21 -29.87 31.63 17.69
CA ARG A 21 -30.21 30.30 18.14
C ARG A 21 -30.55 29.36 16.96
N VAL A 22 -31.19 29.88 15.94
CA VAL A 22 -31.55 29.14 14.71
C VAL A 22 -30.30 28.61 13.98
N LEU A 23 -29.26 29.45 13.83
CA LEU A 23 -28.00 29.01 13.18
C LEU A 23 -27.28 27.91 13.96
N ARG A 24 -27.40 27.90 15.31
CA ARG A 24 -26.76 26.88 16.15
C ARG A 24 -27.39 25.48 15.98
N ILE A 25 -28.62 25.39 15.49
CA ILE A 25 -29.32 24.14 15.22
C ILE A 25 -29.23 23.81 13.72
N LEU A 26 -29.44 24.80 12.85
CA LEU A 26 -29.51 24.59 11.41
C LEU A 26 -28.17 24.14 10.81
N VAL A 27 -27.06 24.76 11.22
CA VAL A 27 -25.73 24.43 10.67
C VAL A 27 -25.31 22.99 10.99
N PRO A 28 -25.35 22.50 12.25
CA PRO A 28 -25.04 21.11 12.54
C PRO A 28 -26.02 20.14 11.88
N ALA A 29 -27.33 20.45 11.84
CA ALA A 29 -28.32 19.62 11.19
C ALA A 29 -28.07 19.48 9.67
N LEU A 30 -27.76 20.59 9.01
CA LEU A 30 -27.41 20.58 7.58
C LEU A 30 -26.14 19.78 7.31
N LEU A 31 -25.09 19.94 8.14
CA LEU A 31 -23.86 19.17 8.01
C LEU A 31 -24.11 17.68 8.17
N ILE A 32 -24.89 17.29 9.19
CA ILE A 32 -25.27 15.88 9.38
C ILE A 32 -26.03 15.37 8.18
N LEU A 33 -26.99 16.12 7.64
CA LEU A 33 -27.78 15.72 6.47
C LEU A 33 -26.91 15.56 5.23
N VAL A 34 -25.98 16.47 4.97
CA VAL A 34 -25.05 16.39 3.82
C VAL A 34 -24.20 15.13 3.91
N TRP A 35 -23.63 14.83 5.08
CA TRP A 35 -22.81 13.64 5.27
C TRP A 35 -23.65 12.33 5.19
N LEU A 36 -24.86 12.33 5.73
CA LEU A 36 -25.79 11.19 5.59
C LEU A 36 -26.14 10.95 4.12
N THR A 37 -26.38 12.02 3.36
CA THR A 37 -26.66 11.91 1.91
C THR A 37 -25.44 11.39 1.16
N ALA A 38 -24.25 11.95 1.43
CA ALA A 38 -23.01 11.53 0.78
C ALA A 38 -22.69 10.05 1.08
N ALA A 39 -22.87 9.62 2.35
CA ALA A 39 -22.66 8.22 2.73
C ALA A 39 -23.75 7.29 2.17
N GLY A 40 -25.01 7.76 2.11
CA GLY A 40 -26.10 6.99 1.51
C GLY A 40 -25.93 6.74 0.01
N ILE A 41 -25.35 7.71 -0.71
CA ILE A 41 -25.01 7.57 -2.14
C ILE A 41 -23.72 6.76 -2.30
N GLY A 42 -22.69 7.05 -1.50
CA GLY A 42 -21.36 6.43 -1.63
C GLY A 42 -21.26 5.01 -1.06
N GLY A 43 -22.15 4.64 -0.10
CA GLY A 43 -22.13 3.31 0.51
C GLY A 43 -22.25 2.15 -0.48
N PRO A 44 -23.19 2.16 -1.44
CA PRO A 44 -23.33 1.10 -2.43
C PRO A 44 -22.09 0.86 -3.29
N TYR A 45 -21.21 1.85 -3.46
CA TYR A 45 -20.00 1.72 -4.26
C TYR A 45 -18.94 0.81 -3.62
N PHE A 46 -19.08 0.45 -2.34
CA PHE A 46 -18.23 -0.58 -1.73
C PHE A 46 -18.31 -1.93 -2.46
N GLY A 47 -19.49 -2.36 -2.87
CA GLY A 47 -19.67 -3.61 -3.60
C GLY A 47 -19.58 -3.46 -5.12
N ARG A 48 -19.06 -2.34 -5.61
CA ARG A 48 -18.91 -2.04 -7.03
C ARG A 48 -17.50 -1.62 -7.41
N VAL A 49 -16.56 -1.72 -6.49
CA VAL A 49 -15.17 -1.30 -6.77
C VAL A 49 -14.53 -2.25 -7.77
N ASP A 50 -14.87 -3.54 -7.72
CA ASP A 50 -14.38 -4.55 -8.64
C ASP A 50 -14.74 -4.26 -10.10
N GLU A 51 -15.85 -3.52 -10.36
CA GLU A 51 -16.24 -3.09 -11.72
C GLU A 51 -15.23 -2.11 -12.36
N VAL A 52 -14.35 -1.46 -11.56
CA VAL A 52 -13.41 -0.42 -12.00
C VAL A 52 -11.98 -0.69 -11.53
N SER A 53 -11.70 -1.87 -11.01
CA SER A 53 -10.37 -2.29 -10.58
C SER A 53 -9.80 -3.35 -11.51
N SER A 54 -8.47 -3.30 -11.72
CA SER A 54 -7.71 -4.31 -12.43
C SER A 54 -6.54 -4.75 -11.56
N ASN A 55 -6.23 -6.04 -11.56
CA ASN A 55 -5.05 -6.60 -10.90
C ASN A 55 -4.01 -7.08 -11.92
N ASP A 56 -4.21 -6.78 -13.21
CA ASP A 56 -3.24 -7.07 -14.26
C ASP A 56 -1.96 -6.24 -14.03
N ARG A 57 -0.82 -6.94 -13.91
CA ARG A 57 0.48 -6.31 -13.62
C ARG A 57 1.02 -5.52 -14.79
N THR A 58 0.75 -5.93 -16.02
CA THR A 58 1.23 -5.26 -17.23
C THR A 58 0.60 -3.87 -17.40
N ALA A 59 -0.66 -3.72 -16.99
CA ALA A 59 -1.37 -2.44 -17.00
C ALA A 59 -0.74 -1.37 -16.08
N TYR A 60 0.12 -1.79 -15.15
CA TYR A 60 0.76 -0.89 -14.18
C TYR A 60 2.16 -0.42 -14.58
N LEU A 61 2.77 -1.04 -15.58
CA LEU A 61 4.04 -0.58 -16.16
C LEU A 61 3.86 0.71 -16.97
N PRO A 62 4.95 1.50 -17.16
CA PRO A 62 4.93 2.63 -18.07
C PRO A 62 4.76 2.15 -19.52
N GLU A 63 4.13 2.97 -20.37
CA GLU A 63 3.97 2.67 -21.80
C GLU A 63 5.31 2.58 -22.55
N SER A 64 6.38 3.11 -21.96
CA SER A 64 7.73 3.04 -22.51
C SER A 64 8.48 1.75 -22.19
N ALA A 65 7.97 0.91 -21.28
CA ALA A 65 8.59 -0.37 -20.97
C ALA A 65 8.44 -1.34 -22.16
N GLU A 66 9.49 -2.09 -22.47
CA GLU A 66 9.47 -3.04 -23.58
C GLU A 66 8.40 -4.10 -23.42
N ALA A 67 8.26 -4.65 -22.21
CA ALA A 67 7.23 -5.63 -21.90
C ALA A 67 5.80 -5.09 -22.17
N THR A 68 5.53 -3.79 -21.88
CA THR A 68 4.24 -3.16 -22.20
C THR A 68 4.02 -3.03 -23.71
N GLN A 69 5.08 -2.70 -24.46
CA GLN A 69 5.01 -2.56 -25.92
C GLN A 69 4.77 -3.91 -26.58
N VAL A 70 5.45 -4.97 -26.11
CA VAL A 70 5.24 -6.35 -26.60
C VAL A 70 3.81 -6.79 -26.30
N GLN A 71 3.30 -6.56 -25.08
CA GLN A 71 1.94 -6.90 -24.72
C GLN A 71 0.89 -6.20 -25.60
N ALA A 72 1.11 -4.92 -25.92
CA ALA A 72 0.21 -4.16 -26.80
C ALA A 72 0.17 -4.69 -28.25
N LEU A 73 1.20 -5.44 -28.67
CA LEU A 73 1.27 -6.09 -29.98
C LEU A 73 0.85 -7.57 -29.94
N ALA A 74 0.82 -8.18 -28.76
CA ALA A 74 0.58 -9.62 -28.60
C ALA A 74 -0.79 -10.03 -29.18
N ASP A 75 -1.82 -9.22 -28.94
CA ASP A 75 -3.18 -9.46 -29.42
C ASP A 75 -3.26 -9.44 -30.95
N ASP A 76 -2.48 -8.56 -31.60
CA ASP A 76 -2.39 -8.47 -33.07
C ASP A 76 -1.69 -9.72 -33.67
N PHE A 77 -0.73 -10.33 -32.94
CA PHE A 77 -0.05 -11.55 -33.38
C PHE A 77 -0.83 -12.82 -33.14
N SER A 78 -1.45 -12.95 -31.95
CA SER A 78 -2.19 -14.16 -31.56
C SER A 78 -3.60 -14.20 -32.13
N GLY A 79 -4.17 -13.04 -32.46
CA GLY A 79 -5.55 -12.90 -32.93
C GLY A 79 -6.60 -13.15 -31.84
N SER A 80 -6.19 -13.39 -30.62
CA SER A 80 -7.05 -13.58 -29.44
C SER A 80 -6.41 -13.00 -28.18
N ASP A 81 -7.23 -12.45 -27.30
CA ASP A 81 -6.83 -11.98 -25.97
C ASP A 81 -6.96 -13.11 -24.95
N ALA A 82 -6.20 -14.20 -25.18
CA ALA A 82 -6.23 -15.39 -24.35
C ALA A 82 -5.15 -15.40 -23.28
N LEU A 83 -5.55 -15.63 -22.01
CA LEU A 83 -4.64 -15.97 -20.92
C LEU A 83 -4.49 -17.50 -20.86
N PRO A 84 -3.29 -18.06 -21.04
CA PRO A 84 -3.12 -19.50 -20.97
C PRO A 84 -3.27 -20.02 -19.53
N ALA A 85 -4.21 -20.93 -19.31
CA ALA A 85 -4.22 -21.80 -18.15
C ALA A 85 -3.47 -23.08 -18.51
N LEU A 86 -2.52 -23.49 -17.66
CA LEU A 86 -1.75 -24.70 -17.84
C LEU A 86 -2.24 -25.74 -16.85
N VAL A 87 -2.90 -26.77 -17.37
CA VAL A 87 -3.33 -27.93 -16.59
C VAL A 87 -2.18 -28.92 -16.53
N VAL A 88 -1.70 -29.21 -15.31
CA VAL A 88 -0.63 -30.19 -15.04
C VAL A 88 -1.22 -31.34 -14.26
N VAL A 89 -1.14 -32.52 -14.82
CA VAL A 89 -1.60 -33.79 -14.21
C VAL A 89 -0.39 -34.62 -13.86
N THR A 90 -0.23 -35.01 -12.61
CA THR A 90 0.90 -35.88 -12.15
C THR A 90 0.43 -37.20 -11.60
N SER A 91 1.29 -38.21 -11.70
CA SER A 91 1.08 -39.55 -11.19
C SER A 91 2.31 -40.07 -10.44
N GLU A 92 2.11 -40.98 -9.45
CA GLU A 92 3.22 -41.71 -8.81
C GLU A 92 3.74 -42.86 -9.69
N ASP A 93 2.92 -43.36 -10.63
CA ASP A 93 3.23 -44.42 -11.57
C ASP A 93 3.19 -43.89 -13.01
N GLU A 94 3.80 -44.61 -13.97
CA GLU A 94 3.74 -44.24 -15.40
C GLU A 94 2.29 -44.10 -15.88
N ILE A 95 1.96 -43.00 -16.51
CA ILE A 95 0.63 -42.69 -17.04
C ILE A 95 0.33 -43.62 -18.20
N THR A 96 -0.79 -44.31 -18.12
CA THR A 96 -1.22 -45.33 -19.10
C THR A 96 -1.89 -44.69 -20.32
N GLU A 97 -1.94 -45.41 -21.46
CA GLU A 97 -2.68 -44.98 -22.65
C GLU A 97 -4.18 -44.78 -22.38
N ALA A 98 -4.76 -45.50 -21.41
CA ALA A 98 -6.14 -45.34 -21.02
C ALA A 98 -6.40 -44.00 -20.25
N GLU A 99 -5.47 -43.63 -19.39
CA GLU A 99 -5.51 -42.33 -18.67
C GLU A 99 -5.26 -41.17 -19.63
N LEU A 100 -4.32 -41.32 -20.58
CA LEU A 100 -4.10 -40.33 -21.62
C LEU A 100 -5.35 -40.11 -22.50
N SER A 101 -6.07 -41.21 -22.85
CA SER A 101 -7.34 -41.11 -23.60
C SER A 101 -8.41 -40.40 -22.77
N ALA A 102 -8.53 -40.70 -21.46
CA ALA A 102 -9.49 -40.06 -20.59
C ALA A 102 -9.20 -38.54 -20.45
N LEU A 103 -7.92 -38.17 -20.38
CA LEU A 103 -7.53 -36.75 -20.34
C LEU A 103 -7.77 -36.03 -21.68
N THR A 104 -7.71 -36.76 -22.81
CA THR A 104 -8.09 -36.21 -24.11
C THR A 104 -9.59 -35.93 -24.17
N ASP A 105 -10.42 -36.89 -23.71
CA ASP A 105 -11.86 -36.72 -23.64
C ASP A 105 -12.24 -35.57 -22.69
N ALA A 106 -11.60 -35.47 -21.52
CA ALA A 106 -11.77 -34.37 -20.59
C ALA A 106 -11.39 -33.00 -21.23
N GLY A 107 -10.28 -32.91 -21.97
CA GLY A 107 -9.86 -31.71 -22.69
C GLY A 107 -10.89 -31.26 -23.73
N GLU A 108 -11.57 -32.18 -24.42
CA GLU A 108 -12.66 -31.84 -25.35
C GLU A 108 -13.87 -31.26 -24.62
N GLU A 109 -14.19 -31.74 -23.41
CA GLU A 109 -15.29 -31.19 -22.60
C GLU A 109 -15.00 -29.77 -22.07
N LEU A 110 -13.73 -29.45 -21.73
CA LEU A 110 -13.33 -28.13 -21.28
C LEU A 110 -13.59 -27.05 -22.33
N THR A 111 -13.58 -27.37 -23.63
CA THR A 111 -13.92 -26.40 -24.70
C THR A 111 -15.34 -25.88 -24.61
N SER A 112 -16.22 -26.58 -23.88
CA SER A 112 -17.62 -26.17 -23.71
C SER A 112 -17.86 -25.20 -22.56
N LEU A 113 -16.84 -24.93 -21.74
CA LEU A 113 -16.95 -24.03 -20.60
C LEU A 113 -17.03 -22.57 -21.04
N GLU A 114 -17.86 -21.79 -20.35
CA GLU A 114 -17.99 -20.35 -20.61
C GLU A 114 -16.70 -19.66 -20.17
N GLY A 115 -16.04 -18.94 -21.08
CA GLY A 115 -14.75 -18.26 -20.86
C GLY A 115 -13.54 -19.05 -21.38
N VAL A 116 -13.72 -20.25 -21.94
CA VAL A 116 -12.70 -20.91 -22.76
C VAL A 116 -12.98 -20.52 -24.23
N ILE A 117 -12.00 -19.94 -24.91
CA ILE A 117 -12.26 -19.25 -26.19
C ILE A 117 -11.78 -19.99 -27.43
N ASP A 118 -10.82 -20.90 -27.33
CA ASP A 118 -10.25 -21.63 -28.43
C ASP A 118 -10.20 -23.15 -28.14
N GLU A 119 -9.62 -23.92 -29.05
CA GLU A 119 -9.41 -25.35 -28.83
C GLU A 119 -8.40 -25.59 -27.70
N VAL A 120 -8.73 -26.48 -26.77
CA VAL A 120 -7.80 -26.97 -25.75
C VAL A 120 -6.72 -27.81 -26.42
N SER A 121 -5.44 -27.64 -26.02
CA SER A 121 -4.37 -28.41 -26.59
C SER A 121 -4.53 -29.91 -26.28
N PRO A 122 -4.09 -30.84 -27.15
CA PRO A 122 -4.01 -32.23 -26.80
C PRO A 122 -3.08 -32.41 -25.59
N PRO A 123 -3.29 -33.45 -24.76
CA PRO A 123 -2.42 -33.77 -23.64
C PRO A 123 -1.01 -34.13 -24.13
N ILE A 124 0.00 -33.52 -23.55
CA ILE A 124 1.41 -33.69 -23.86
C ILE A 124 2.08 -34.38 -22.66
N ALA A 125 2.58 -35.59 -22.86
CA ALA A 125 3.27 -36.35 -21.82
C ALA A 125 4.70 -35.87 -21.62
N SER A 126 5.18 -35.89 -20.38
CA SER A 126 6.57 -35.63 -20.02
C SER A 126 7.51 -36.75 -20.50
N GLU A 127 8.82 -36.49 -20.58
CA GLU A 127 9.82 -37.47 -20.98
C GLU A 127 9.86 -38.70 -20.06
N ASP A 128 9.59 -38.53 -18.78
CA ASP A 128 9.54 -39.56 -17.76
C ASP A 128 8.19 -40.31 -17.68
N SER A 129 7.19 -39.83 -18.44
CA SER A 129 5.83 -40.40 -18.48
C SER A 129 5.08 -40.29 -17.13
N LEU A 130 5.51 -39.47 -16.20
CA LEU A 130 4.89 -39.26 -14.88
C LEU A 130 3.98 -38.04 -14.82
N ALA A 131 4.03 -37.19 -15.84
CA ALA A 131 3.19 -35.99 -15.91
C ALA A 131 2.64 -35.76 -17.32
N ILE A 132 1.51 -35.04 -17.35
CA ILE A 132 0.87 -34.56 -18.59
C ILE A 132 0.58 -33.08 -18.43
N GLN A 133 0.78 -32.31 -19.48
CA GLN A 133 0.36 -30.91 -19.55
C GLN A 133 -0.65 -30.68 -20.68
N MET A 134 -1.59 -29.74 -20.45
CA MET A 134 -2.56 -29.29 -21.45
C MET A 134 -2.69 -27.74 -21.33
N PHE A 135 -2.82 -27.07 -22.46
CA PHE A 135 -3.06 -25.64 -22.52
C PHE A 135 -4.54 -25.34 -22.76
N VAL A 136 -5.12 -24.55 -21.88
CA VAL A 136 -6.51 -24.11 -21.96
C VAL A 136 -6.53 -22.59 -22.13
N PRO A 137 -6.96 -22.06 -23.29
CA PRO A 137 -7.01 -20.61 -23.54
C PRO A 137 -8.24 -20.02 -22.84
N VAL A 138 -8.01 -19.18 -21.83
CA VAL A 138 -9.03 -18.48 -21.06
C VAL A 138 -9.16 -17.03 -21.57
N ASP A 139 -10.38 -16.59 -21.81
CA ASP A 139 -10.69 -15.21 -22.20
C ASP A 139 -10.24 -14.24 -21.11
N ALA A 140 -9.33 -13.31 -21.43
CA ALA A 140 -8.82 -12.31 -20.49
C ALA A 140 -9.91 -11.32 -20.03
N ASP A 141 -10.97 -11.10 -20.83
CA ASP A 141 -12.10 -10.25 -20.48
C ASP A 141 -13.13 -10.98 -19.57
N ALA A 142 -13.04 -12.32 -19.45
CA ALA A 142 -13.88 -13.09 -18.56
C ALA A 142 -13.44 -12.95 -17.08
N ASP A 143 -14.27 -13.43 -16.18
CA ASP A 143 -13.86 -13.62 -14.77
C ASP A 143 -12.95 -14.85 -14.67
N VAL A 144 -11.64 -14.63 -14.89
CA VAL A 144 -10.61 -15.66 -14.91
C VAL A 144 -10.64 -16.55 -13.66
N GLY A 145 -10.91 -15.95 -12.48
CA GLY A 145 -11.04 -16.71 -11.23
C GLY A 145 -12.19 -17.72 -11.29
N THR A 146 -13.35 -17.32 -11.79
CA THR A 146 -14.50 -18.22 -11.95
C THR A 146 -14.25 -19.28 -13.00
N VAL A 147 -13.58 -18.97 -14.11
CA VAL A 147 -13.25 -19.92 -15.16
C VAL A 147 -12.28 -20.97 -14.64
N VAL A 148 -11.20 -20.57 -13.95
CA VAL A 148 -10.22 -21.51 -13.37
C VAL A 148 -10.88 -22.40 -12.31
N GLU A 149 -11.76 -21.87 -11.45
CA GLU A 149 -12.50 -22.70 -10.48
C GLU A 149 -13.39 -23.74 -11.18
N GLN A 150 -14.04 -23.38 -12.30
CA GLN A 150 -14.83 -24.33 -13.12
C GLN A 150 -13.93 -25.40 -13.77
N LEU A 151 -12.76 -25.01 -14.30
CA LEU A 151 -11.77 -25.94 -14.84
C LEU A 151 -11.34 -26.97 -13.78
N GLU A 152 -11.01 -26.53 -12.58
CA GLU A 152 -10.62 -27.40 -11.48
C GLU A 152 -11.77 -28.36 -11.06
N GLN A 153 -13.00 -27.87 -11.01
CA GLN A 153 -14.17 -28.69 -10.66
C GLN A 153 -14.48 -29.75 -11.71
N GLU A 154 -14.41 -29.41 -13.00
CA GLU A 154 -14.65 -30.35 -14.09
C GLU A 154 -13.56 -31.39 -14.13
N LEU A 155 -12.30 -31.00 -14.09
CA LEU A 155 -11.16 -31.91 -14.05
C LEU A 155 -11.18 -32.85 -12.83
N ALA A 156 -11.59 -32.35 -11.66
CA ALA A 156 -11.74 -33.19 -10.46
C ALA A 156 -12.80 -34.29 -10.62
N THR A 157 -13.75 -34.13 -11.56
CA THR A 157 -14.83 -35.09 -11.82
C THR A 157 -14.45 -36.09 -12.91
N GLU A 158 -13.77 -35.64 -13.96
CA GLU A 158 -13.50 -36.43 -15.18
C GLU A 158 -12.14 -37.14 -15.11
N VAL A 159 -11.18 -36.67 -14.29
CA VAL A 159 -9.85 -37.26 -14.19
C VAL A 159 -9.89 -38.58 -13.37
N PRO A 160 -9.25 -39.67 -13.83
CA PRO A 160 -9.18 -40.95 -13.12
C PRO A 160 -8.62 -40.84 -11.69
N GLU A 161 -9.13 -41.70 -10.77
CA GLU A 161 -8.60 -41.79 -9.41
C GLU A 161 -7.11 -42.17 -9.41
N GLY A 162 -6.30 -41.45 -8.64
CA GLY A 162 -4.86 -41.69 -8.52
C GLY A 162 -4.00 -40.65 -9.23
N LEU A 163 -4.59 -39.82 -10.06
CA LEU A 163 -3.92 -38.65 -10.68
C LEU A 163 -4.18 -37.37 -9.85
N THR A 164 -3.15 -36.53 -9.76
CA THR A 164 -3.26 -35.22 -9.11
C THR A 164 -3.28 -34.14 -10.19
N VAL A 165 -4.27 -33.24 -10.12
CA VAL A 165 -4.48 -32.17 -11.10
C VAL A 165 -4.18 -30.82 -10.47
N HIS A 166 -3.46 -30.00 -11.20
CA HIS A 166 -3.19 -28.61 -10.85
C HIS A 166 -3.48 -27.71 -12.05
N VAL A 167 -4.02 -26.52 -11.79
CA VAL A 167 -4.16 -25.47 -12.80
C VAL A 167 -3.18 -24.35 -12.46
N THR A 168 -2.21 -24.13 -13.35
CA THR A 168 -1.13 -23.14 -13.19
C THR A 168 -1.02 -22.22 -14.40
N GLY A 169 0.11 -21.58 -14.59
CA GLY A 169 0.34 -20.61 -15.66
C GLY A 169 -0.31 -19.25 -15.38
N PRO A 170 -0.27 -18.31 -16.34
CA PRO A 170 -0.77 -16.94 -16.16
C PRO A 170 -2.21 -16.86 -15.67
N ALA A 171 -3.13 -17.69 -16.19
CA ALA A 171 -4.51 -17.70 -15.74
C ALA A 171 -4.65 -18.26 -14.31
N GLY A 172 -3.93 -19.32 -13.95
CA GLY A 172 -3.93 -19.90 -12.60
C GLY A 172 -3.45 -18.89 -11.54
N PHE A 173 -2.33 -18.19 -11.78
CA PHE A 173 -1.83 -17.17 -10.86
C PHE A 173 -2.75 -15.95 -10.79
N SER A 174 -3.41 -15.58 -11.90
CA SER A 174 -4.41 -14.50 -11.91
C SER A 174 -5.64 -14.87 -11.08
N ALA A 175 -6.09 -16.13 -11.16
CA ALA A 175 -7.18 -16.66 -10.34
C ALA A 175 -6.84 -16.67 -8.85
N ASP A 176 -5.65 -17.15 -8.46
CA ASP A 176 -5.16 -17.11 -7.08
C ASP A 176 -5.15 -15.69 -6.51
N LEU A 177 -4.70 -14.73 -7.30
CA LEU A 177 -4.67 -13.33 -6.89
C LEU A 177 -6.09 -12.77 -6.75
N ALA A 178 -6.99 -13.09 -7.69
CA ALA A 178 -8.40 -12.71 -7.61
C ALA A 178 -9.08 -13.31 -6.37
N GLU A 179 -8.87 -14.60 -6.08
CA GLU A 179 -9.37 -15.25 -4.86
C GLU A 179 -8.79 -14.62 -3.58
N ALA A 180 -7.50 -14.28 -3.58
CA ALA A 180 -6.87 -13.63 -2.45
C ALA A 180 -7.48 -12.24 -2.17
N PHE A 181 -8.01 -11.54 -3.17
CA PHE A 181 -8.75 -10.30 -3.01
C PHE A 181 -10.26 -10.50 -2.80
N ALA A 182 -10.83 -11.65 -3.15
CA ALA A 182 -12.25 -11.91 -3.01
C ALA A 182 -12.72 -11.86 -1.54
N GLY A 183 -13.78 -11.14 -1.27
CA GLY A 183 -14.37 -11.01 0.06
C GLY A 183 -13.56 -10.18 1.07
N ILE A 184 -12.43 -9.60 0.66
CA ILE A 184 -11.54 -8.82 1.52
C ILE A 184 -12.20 -7.59 2.08
N ASP A 185 -13.00 -6.90 1.31
CA ASP A 185 -13.61 -5.62 1.64
C ASP A 185 -14.38 -5.66 2.94
N GLY A 186 -15.23 -6.66 3.10
CA GLY A 186 -16.04 -6.83 4.31
C GLY A 186 -15.22 -7.26 5.51
N LEU A 187 -14.30 -8.21 5.34
CA LEU A 187 -13.52 -8.77 6.44
C LEU A 187 -12.46 -7.77 6.93
N LEU A 188 -11.67 -7.19 6.02
CA LEU A 188 -10.68 -6.17 6.35
C LEU A 188 -11.32 -5.00 7.10
N LEU A 189 -12.42 -4.47 6.55
CA LEU A 189 -13.15 -3.36 7.14
C LEU A 189 -13.69 -3.73 8.53
N ALA A 190 -14.27 -4.91 8.69
CA ALA A 190 -14.78 -5.39 9.96
C ALA A 190 -13.68 -5.55 11.02
N VAL A 191 -12.54 -6.15 10.66
CA VAL A 191 -11.39 -6.34 11.56
C VAL A 191 -10.80 -4.99 11.95
N ALA A 192 -10.57 -4.09 11.00
CA ALA A 192 -10.06 -2.75 11.27
C ALA A 192 -10.99 -1.96 12.19
N LEU A 193 -12.29 -1.92 11.90
CA LEU A 193 -13.28 -1.23 12.73
C LEU A 193 -13.39 -1.84 14.13
N ALA A 194 -13.34 -3.17 14.24
CA ALA A 194 -13.39 -3.86 15.53
C ALA A 194 -12.14 -3.55 16.38
N ALA A 195 -10.96 -3.61 15.78
CA ALA A 195 -9.70 -3.27 16.46
C ALA A 195 -9.70 -1.82 16.96
N VAL A 196 -10.09 -0.88 16.09
CA VAL A 196 -10.19 0.55 16.45
C VAL A 196 -11.27 0.76 17.53
N LEU A 197 -12.43 0.10 17.42
CA LEU A 197 -13.49 0.18 18.44
C LEU A 197 -12.97 -0.23 19.83
N VAL A 198 -12.30 -1.38 19.91
CA VAL A 198 -11.76 -1.89 21.18
C VAL A 198 -10.75 -0.90 21.77
N ILE A 199 -9.81 -0.42 20.97
CA ILE A 199 -8.79 0.54 21.42
C ILE A 199 -9.45 1.85 21.89
N LEU A 200 -10.38 2.39 21.12
CA LEU A 200 -11.07 3.64 21.49
C LEU A 200 -11.91 3.48 22.75
N VAL A 201 -12.56 2.34 22.97
CA VAL A 201 -13.29 2.05 24.23
C VAL A 201 -12.33 2.06 25.42
N ILE A 202 -11.16 1.45 25.29
CA ILE A 202 -10.14 1.41 26.34
C ILE A 202 -9.60 2.82 26.63
N VAL A 203 -9.30 3.58 25.59
CA VAL A 203 -8.70 4.93 25.67
C VAL A 203 -9.70 5.94 26.26
N TYR A 204 -10.89 5.99 25.71
CA TYR A 204 -11.90 6.97 26.11
C TYR A 204 -12.70 6.56 27.33
N ARG A 205 -12.76 5.25 27.61
CA ARG A 205 -13.61 4.69 28.68
C ARG A 205 -15.08 5.13 28.53
N SER A 206 -15.54 5.17 27.30
CA SER A 206 -16.90 5.49 26.86
C SER A 206 -17.30 4.52 25.77
N LEU A 207 -18.57 4.17 25.65
CA LEU A 207 -19.10 3.33 24.58
C LEU A 207 -19.65 4.15 23.41
N LEU A 208 -20.22 5.33 23.71
CA LEU A 208 -20.87 6.15 22.68
C LEU A 208 -19.85 6.92 21.83
N LEU A 209 -18.77 7.38 22.44
CA LEU A 209 -17.76 8.19 21.75
C LEU A 209 -17.03 7.44 20.64
N PRO A 210 -16.57 6.18 20.84
CA PRO A 210 -16.01 5.38 19.75
C PRO A 210 -16.96 5.20 18.57
N LEU A 211 -18.25 4.97 18.80
CA LEU A 211 -19.24 4.84 17.74
C LEU A 211 -19.38 6.14 16.91
N ILE A 212 -19.34 7.32 17.57
CA ILE A 212 -19.35 8.61 16.88
C ILE A 212 -18.08 8.80 16.04
N VAL A 213 -16.92 8.41 16.56
CA VAL A 213 -15.66 8.51 15.84
C VAL A 213 -15.64 7.55 14.64
N LEU A 214 -16.01 6.29 14.85
CA LEU A 214 -16.05 5.29 13.77
C LEU A 214 -17.06 5.64 12.68
N SER A 215 -18.25 6.15 13.06
CA SER A 215 -19.21 6.64 12.04
C SER A 215 -18.63 7.80 11.23
N THR A 216 -17.82 8.67 11.86
CA THR A 216 -17.12 9.74 11.13
C THR A 216 -16.12 9.19 10.11
N SER A 217 -15.35 8.17 10.49
CA SER A 217 -14.39 7.51 9.59
C SER A 217 -15.09 6.78 8.44
N LEU A 218 -16.15 6.05 8.74
CA LEU A 218 -16.92 5.31 7.73
C LEU A 218 -17.59 6.26 6.72
N PHE A 219 -18.16 7.37 7.18
CA PHE A 219 -18.78 8.35 6.29
C PHE A 219 -17.75 9.09 5.43
N ALA A 220 -16.55 9.34 5.97
CA ALA A 220 -15.44 9.86 5.20
C ALA A 220 -15.03 8.90 4.08
N LEU A 221 -14.96 7.60 4.39
CA LEU A 221 -14.63 6.56 3.43
C LEU A 221 -15.69 6.44 2.33
N CYS A 222 -16.98 6.40 2.67
CA CYS A 222 -18.07 6.38 1.69
C CYS A 222 -18.01 7.58 0.72
N ALA A 223 -17.73 8.77 1.24
CA ALA A 223 -17.65 9.97 0.42
C ALA A 223 -16.39 10.01 -0.45
N ALA A 224 -15.27 9.51 0.05
CA ALA A 224 -14.03 9.36 -0.72
C ALA A 224 -14.20 8.35 -1.85
N LEU A 225 -14.76 7.18 -1.54
CA LEU A 225 -14.98 6.11 -2.50
C LEU A 225 -15.92 6.54 -3.63
N LEU A 226 -16.98 7.30 -3.32
CA LEU A 226 -17.87 7.87 -4.33
C LEU A 226 -17.11 8.68 -5.39
N VAL A 227 -16.15 9.50 -4.97
CA VAL A 227 -15.36 10.32 -5.90
C VAL A 227 -14.35 9.47 -6.65
N ILE A 228 -13.65 8.58 -5.94
CA ILE A 228 -12.61 7.72 -6.51
C ILE A 228 -13.20 6.78 -7.57
N TRP A 229 -14.34 6.16 -7.29
CA TRP A 229 -15.01 5.25 -8.23
C TRP A 229 -15.36 5.96 -9.56
N HIS A 230 -15.91 7.19 -9.52
CA HIS A 230 -16.22 7.93 -10.76
C HIS A 230 -14.96 8.31 -11.53
N LEU A 231 -13.88 8.70 -10.82
CA LEU A 231 -12.60 8.99 -11.48
C LEU A 231 -11.99 7.74 -12.12
N ALA A 232 -12.19 6.58 -11.50
CA ALA A 232 -11.75 5.31 -12.08
C ALA A 232 -12.62 4.89 -13.28
N ALA A 233 -13.94 5.02 -13.16
CA ALA A 233 -14.87 4.74 -14.26
C ALA A 233 -14.65 5.66 -15.49
N ASP A 234 -14.19 6.90 -15.25
CA ASP A 234 -13.81 7.84 -16.31
C ASP A 234 -12.38 7.60 -16.86
N GLY A 235 -11.66 6.55 -16.40
CA GLY A 235 -10.31 6.21 -16.83
C GLY A 235 -9.20 7.16 -16.33
N VAL A 236 -9.52 8.04 -15.36
CA VAL A 236 -8.53 8.98 -14.78
C VAL A 236 -7.63 8.30 -13.76
N LEU A 237 -8.13 7.29 -13.07
CA LEU A 237 -7.42 6.52 -12.06
C LEU A 237 -7.50 5.03 -12.38
N LEU A 238 -6.39 4.33 -12.20
CA LEU A 238 -6.34 2.88 -12.29
C LEU A 238 -6.36 2.28 -10.88
N LEU A 239 -7.43 1.57 -10.53
CA LEU A 239 -7.56 0.96 -9.19
C LEU A 239 -7.10 -0.49 -9.19
N SER A 240 -6.51 -0.90 -8.06
CA SER A 240 -6.20 -2.30 -7.74
C SER A 240 -6.73 -2.66 -6.36
N GLY A 241 -6.87 -3.95 -6.07
CA GLY A 241 -7.23 -4.44 -4.75
C GLY A 241 -6.24 -3.97 -3.66
N GLN A 242 -4.94 -3.86 -3.99
CA GLN A 242 -3.93 -3.30 -3.09
C GLN A 242 -4.21 -1.83 -2.74
N THR A 243 -4.44 -0.99 -3.75
CA THR A 243 -4.75 0.44 -3.57
C THR A 243 -6.03 0.64 -2.76
N GLN A 244 -7.03 -0.20 -2.99
CA GLN A 244 -8.30 -0.20 -2.25
C GLN A 244 -8.10 -0.56 -0.77
N GLY A 245 -7.41 -1.64 -0.46
CA GLY A 245 -7.12 -2.05 0.90
C GLY A 245 -6.37 -0.96 1.69
N ILE A 246 -5.36 -0.36 1.06
CA ILE A 246 -4.60 0.75 1.63
C ILE A 246 -5.49 1.97 1.87
N LEU A 247 -6.36 2.34 0.90
CA LEU A 247 -7.30 3.45 1.06
C LEU A 247 -8.21 3.26 2.27
N PHE A 248 -8.78 2.07 2.46
CA PHE A 248 -9.68 1.79 3.57
C PHE A 248 -9.00 2.00 4.92
N ILE A 249 -7.82 1.41 5.09
CA ILE A 249 -7.05 1.51 6.33
C ILE A 249 -6.57 2.94 6.58
N LEU A 250 -6.10 3.62 5.55
CA LEU A 250 -5.59 4.99 5.63
C LEU A 250 -6.69 5.98 6.04
N VAL A 251 -7.88 5.89 5.43
CA VAL A 251 -9.01 6.79 5.75
C VAL A 251 -9.52 6.53 7.16
N ILE A 252 -9.69 5.26 7.56
CA ILE A 252 -10.13 4.90 8.92
C ILE A 252 -9.12 5.39 9.96
N GLY A 253 -7.82 5.13 9.70
CA GLY A 253 -6.74 5.54 10.58
C GLY A 253 -6.67 7.06 10.74
N ALA A 254 -6.58 7.80 9.63
CA ALA A 254 -6.45 9.26 9.63
C ALA A 254 -7.70 9.96 10.17
N ALA A 255 -8.91 9.55 9.78
CA ALA A 255 -10.15 10.14 10.30
C ALA A 255 -10.29 9.91 11.79
N THR A 256 -9.88 8.74 12.29
CA THR A 256 -9.85 8.44 13.73
C THR A 256 -8.83 9.32 14.45
N ASP A 257 -7.64 9.51 13.89
CA ASP A 257 -6.58 10.32 14.49
C ASP A 257 -6.98 11.79 14.59
N TYR A 258 -7.46 12.40 13.51
CA TYR A 258 -7.97 13.78 13.54
C TYR A 258 -9.16 13.92 14.51
N SER A 259 -9.99 12.88 14.60
CA SER A 259 -11.10 12.84 15.56
C SER A 259 -10.61 12.81 17.02
N LEU A 260 -9.54 12.04 17.32
CA LEU A 260 -8.93 11.99 18.64
C LEU A 260 -8.45 13.37 19.10
N LEU A 261 -7.84 14.12 18.21
CA LEU A 261 -7.36 15.47 18.47
C LEU A 261 -8.53 16.42 18.80
N TYR A 262 -9.57 16.42 17.96
CA TYR A 262 -10.76 17.25 18.20
C TYR A 262 -11.48 16.89 19.49
N VAL A 263 -11.73 15.59 19.72
CA VAL A 263 -12.41 15.07 20.92
C VAL A 263 -11.68 15.47 22.20
N SER A 264 -10.35 15.38 22.21
CA SER A 264 -9.54 15.78 23.37
C SER A 264 -9.74 17.24 23.70
N ARG A 265 -9.65 18.14 22.70
CA ARG A 265 -9.89 19.59 22.88
C ARG A 265 -11.33 19.88 23.28
N TYR A 266 -12.31 19.23 22.65
CA TYR A 266 -13.71 19.42 22.97
C TYR A 266 -14.04 19.04 24.42
N ARG A 267 -13.46 17.91 24.89
CA ARG A 267 -13.60 17.48 26.31
C ARG A 267 -13.04 18.52 27.26
N ASP A 268 -11.91 19.11 26.96
CA ASP A 268 -11.29 20.14 27.79
C ASP A 268 -12.11 21.46 27.78
N GLU A 269 -12.58 21.89 26.61
CA GLU A 269 -13.47 23.08 26.49
C GLU A 269 -14.81 22.90 27.23
N LEU A 270 -15.38 21.68 27.26
CA LEU A 270 -16.59 21.38 28.04
C LEU A 270 -16.41 21.54 29.56
N ARG A 271 -15.16 21.44 30.07
CA ARG A 271 -14.86 21.69 31.49
C ARG A 271 -14.82 23.19 31.79
N HIS A 272 -14.38 24.00 30.84
CA HIS A 272 -14.18 25.45 30.99
C HIS A 272 -15.38 26.29 30.52
N ARG A 273 -16.32 25.68 29.77
CA ARG A 273 -17.47 26.38 29.19
C ARG A 273 -18.78 25.67 29.55
N GLU A 274 -19.77 26.45 29.95
CA GLU A 274 -21.11 25.94 30.24
C GLU A 274 -21.85 25.55 28.95
N SER A 275 -21.73 26.39 27.91
CA SER A 275 -22.40 26.19 26.61
C SER A 275 -21.65 25.21 25.72
N SER A 276 -22.31 24.10 25.33
CA SER A 276 -21.77 23.14 24.37
C SER A 276 -21.41 23.77 23.03
N TRP A 277 -22.20 24.76 22.53
CA TRP A 277 -21.88 25.50 21.30
C TRP A 277 -20.59 26.28 21.41
N ALA A 278 -20.39 27.00 22.52
CA ALA A 278 -19.16 27.75 22.74
C ALA A 278 -17.94 26.81 22.87
N ALA A 279 -18.12 25.63 23.47
CA ALA A 279 -17.09 24.61 23.53
C ALA A 279 -16.76 24.04 22.15
N THR A 280 -17.77 23.71 21.33
CA THR A 280 -17.60 23.22 19.95
C THR A 280 -16.83 24.21 19.08
N VAL A 281 -17.23 25.49 19.06
CA VAL A 281 -16.57 26.52 18.24
C VAL A 281 -15.15 26.77 18.71
N SER A 282 -14.91 26.76 20.02
CA SER A 282 -13.55 26.95 20.57
C SER A 282 -12.64 25.78 20.25
N ALA A 283 -13.13 24.56 20.43
CA ALA A 283 -12.41 23.34 20.08
C ALA A 283 -12.07 23.31 18.57
N LEU A 284 -13.05 23.64 17.72
CA LEU A 284 -12.86 23.67 16.27
C LEU A 284 -11.76 24.67 15.86
N ARG A 285 -11.83 25.91 16.37
CA ARG A 285 -10.79 26.92 16.08
C ARG A 285 -9.39 26.50 16.51
N GLY A 286 -9.29 25.75 17.60
CA GLY A 286 -7.99 25.26 18.05
C GLY A 286 -7.51 24.01 17.30
N THR A 287 -8.40 23.30 16.59
CA THR A 287 -8.07 22.04 15.89
C THR A 287 -7.84 22.23 14.39
N VAL A 288 -8.49 23.22 13.77
CA VAL A 288 -8.40 23.45 12.31
C VAL A 288 -6.95 23.62 11.85
N GLU A 289 -6.17 24.51 12.47
CA GLU A 289 -4.80 24.79 12.04
C GLU A 289 -3.90 23.53 12.16
N PRO A 290 -3.87 22.80 13.29
CA PRO A 290 -3.10 21.56 13.38
C PRO A 290 -3.55 20.47 12.38
N VAL A 291 -4.85 20.26 12.18
CA VAL A 291 -5.36 19.23 11.24
C VAL A 291 -5.04 19.59 9.81
N LEU A 292 -5.21 20.85 9.39
CA LEU A 292 -4.87 21.28 8.04
C LEU A 292 -3.36 21.23 7.78
N ALA A 293 -2.54 21.56 8.76
CA ALA A 293 -1.09 21.46 8.62
C ALA A 293 -0.63 20.01 8.49
N SER A 294 -1.13 19.12 9.35
CA SER A 294 -0.86 17.69 9.38
C SER A 294 -1.36 17.02 8.10
N GLY A 295 -2.66 17.06 7.84
CA GLY A 295 -3.21 16.41 6.65
C GLY A 295 -2.69 16.98 5.33
N GLY A 296 -2.39 18.30 5.30
CA GLY A 296 -1.73 18.91 4.15
C GLY A 296 -0.32 18.38 3.91
N THR A 297 0.44 18.06 4.97
CA THR A 297 1.76 17.40 4.86
C THR A 297 1.63 15.99 4.33
N VAL A 298 0.65 15.22 4.84
CA VAL A 298 0.36 13.84 4.35
C VAL A 298 -0.01 13.87 2.88
N ILE A 299 -0.97 14.72 2.50
CA ILE A 299 -1.39 14.87 1.10
C ILE A 299 -0.22 15.24 0.20
N ALA A 300 0.62 16.20 0.61
CA ALA A 300 1.77 16.59 -0.18
C ALA A 300 2.81 15.46 -0.33
N GLY A 301 3.05 14.67 0.71
CA GLY A 301 3.92 13.50 0.66
C GLY A 301 3.38 12.42 -0.26
N LEU A 302 2.08 12.11 -0.18
CA LEU A 302 1.41 11.13 -1.05
C LEU A 302 1.37 11.57 -2.52
N LEU A 303 1.14 12.86 -2.78
CA LEU A 303 1.14 13.39 -4.15
C LEU A 303 2.54 13.36 -4.82
N CYS A 304 3.63 13.20 -4.05
CA CYS A 304 4.94 12.96 -4.65
C CYS A 304 5.01 11.62 -5.40
N LEU A 305 4.12 10.66 -5.08
CA LEU A 305 3.97 9.40 -5.83
C LEU A 305 3.53 9.61 -7.30
N LEU A 306 2.98 10.77 -7.64
CA LEU A 306 2.71 11.13 -9.05
C LEU A 306 3.98 11.20 -9.92
N LEU A 307 5.16 11.22 -9.30
CA LEU A 307 6.45 11.19 -10.01
C LEU A 307 6.92 9.76 -10.32
N SER A 308 6.17 8.76 -9.92
CA SER A 308 6.49 7.36 -10.16
C SER A 308 6.26 6.99 -11.63
N ASP A 309 7.16 6.21 -12.17
CA ASP A 309 7.02 5.59 -13.48
C ASP A 309 5.94 4.49 -13.44
N LEU A 310 5.80 3.78 -12.31
CA LEU A 310 4.76 2.77 -12.13
C LEU A 310 3.39 3.41 -11.94
N LYS A 311 2.42 3.04 -12.77
CA LYS A 311 1.03 3.52 -12.70
C LYS A 311 0.36 3.15 -11.37
N SER A 312 0.70 2.00 -10.77
CA SER A 312 0.23 1.59 -9.43
C SER A 312 0.59 2.60 -8.34
N ASN A 313 1.85 3.02 -8.32
CA ASN A 313 2.36 4.01 -7.38
C ASN A 313 1.77 5.40 -7.65
N SER A 314 1.79 5.84 -8.91
CA SER A 314 1.30 7.17 -9.30
C SER A 314 -0.20 7.33 -9.05
N THR A 315 -0.99 6.28 -9.17
CA THR A 315 -2.44 6.30 -8.85
C THR A 315 -2.71 6.31 -7.35
N LEU A 316 -1.92 5.58 -6.54
CA LEU A 316 -2.10 5.57 -5.09
C LEU A 316 -1.99 6.98 -4.48
N GLY A 317 -1.12 7.84 -5.01
CA GLY A 317 -0.96 9.21 -4.53
C GLY A 317 -2.27 9.99 -4.49
N PRO A 318 -2.96 10.21 -5.61
CA PRO A 318 -4.25 10.89 -5.68
C PRO A 318 -5.36 10.17 -4.89
N VAL A 319 -5.45 8.83 -4.97
CA VAL A 319 -6.46 8.03 -4.25
C VAL A 319 -6.35 8.25 -2.74
N ALA A 320 -5.14 8.11 -2.20
CA ALA A 320 -4.88 8.33 -0.79
C ALA A 320 -5.07 9.81 -0.38
N ALA A 321 -4.66 10.76 -1.23
CA ALA A 321 -4.85 12.19 -0.99
C ALA A 321 -6.35 12.57 -0.90
N ILE A 322 -7.20 12.04 -1.78
CA ILE A 322 -8.66 12.19 -1.72
C ILE A 322 -9.19 11.61 -0.41
N GLY A 323 -8.77 10.40 -0.06
CA GLY A 323 -9.15 9.75 1.19
C GLY A 323 -8.83 10.61 2.44
N ILE A 324 -7.59 11.13 2.53
CA ILE A 324 -7.17 12.02 3.61
C ILE A 324 -7.96 13.34 3.62
N ALA A 325 -8.23 13.92 2.45
CA ALA A 325 -9.03 15.16 2.35
C ALA A 325 -10.45 14.95 2.91
N PHE A 326 -11.12 13.84 2.57
CA PHE A 326 -12.43 13.51 3.14
C PHE A 326 -12.37 13.16 4.63
N ALA A 327 -11.31 12.50 5.09
CA ALA A 327 -11.05 12.26 6.52
C ALA A 327 -10.95 13.58 7.31
N MET A 328 -10.19 14.55 6.79
CA MET A 328 -10.08 15.90 7.37
C MET A 328 -11.41 16.64 7.38
N LEU A 329 -12.13 16.63 6.26
CA LEU A 329 -13.43 17.28 6.13
C LEU A 329 -14.44 16.68 7.12
N ALA A 330 -14.51 15.37 7.25
CA ALA A 330 -15.40 14.70 8.21
C ALA A 330 -15.04 15.05 9.67
N ALA A 331 -13.75 15.01 10.02
CA ALA A 331 -13.26 15.33 11.35
C ALA A 331 -13.50 16.83 11.74
N LEU A 332 -13.50 17.74 10.76
CA LEU A 332 -13.70 19.18 10.99
C LEU A 332 -15.16 19.64 10.83
N THR A 333 -16.03 18.84 10.23
CA THR A 333 -17.43 19.23 9.98
C THR A 333 -18.44 18.29 10.58
N PHE A 334 -18.40 17.00 10.26
CA PHE A 334 -19.37 16.01 10.70
C PHE A 334 -19.20 15.65 12.18
N LEU A 335 -17.98 15.35 12.62
CA LEU A 335 -17.68 15.03 14.01
C LEU A 335 -18.08 16.16 14.99
N PRO A 336 -17.72 17.45 14.74
CA PRO A 336 -18.19 18.54 15.57
C PRO A 336 -19.71 18.67 15.64
N ALA A 337 -20.41 18.41 14.53
CA ALA A 337 -21.87 18.44 14.48
C ALA A 337 -22.50 17.30 15.31
N LEU A 338 -21.99 16.09 15.20
CA LEU A 338 -22.43 14.92 15.99
C LEU A 338 -22.16 15.13 17.49
N LEU A 339 -20.95 15.59 17.84
CA LEU A 339 -20.57 15.83 19.23
C LEU A 339 -21.35 17.02 19.84
N TYR A 340 -21.70 18.03 19.05
CA TYR A 340 -22.59 19.08 19.50
C TYR A 340 -24.00 18.54 19.80
N ALA A 341 -24.54 17.71 18.92
CA ALA A 341 -25.86 17.08 19.11
C ALA A 341 -25.90 16.14 20.33
N ALA A 342 -24.86 15.30 20.52
CA ALA A 342 -24.74 14.40 21.67
C ALA A 342 -24.33 15.15 22.96
N GLY A 343 -23.66 16.27 22.85
CA GLY A 343 -23.21 17.09 23.98
C GLY A 343 -22.33 16.31 24.98
N ARG A 344 -22.57 16.52 26.28
CA ARG A 344 -21.82 15.83 27.35
C ARG A 344 -22.14 14.34 27.46
N VAL A 345 -23.26 13.87 26.87
CA VAL A 345 -23.68 12.46 26.88
C VAL A 345 -22.73 11.60 26.07
N ALA A 346 -22.08 12.14 25.03
CA ALA A 346 -21.06 11.44 24.23
C ALA A 346 -19.98 10.78 25.10
N PHE A 347 -19.69 11.35 26.26
CA PHE A 347 -18.66 10.85 27.19
C PHE A 347 -19.20 9.91 28.28
N TRP A 348 -20.42 9.38 28.13
CA TRP A 348 -20.96 8.42 29.10
C TRP A 348 -20.08 7.15 29.21
N PRO A 349 -19.79 6.64 30.44
CA PRO A 349 -20.33 7.05 31.74
C PRO A 349 -19.61 8.23 32.41
N ARG A 350 -18.40 8.63 31.94
CA ARG A 350 -17.56 9.65 32.58
C ARG A 350 -17.75 11.04 31.98
N ARG A 351 -18.95 11.60 32.15
CA ARG A 351 -19.30 12.94 31.58
C ARG A 351 -18.45 14.06 32.16
N PRO A 352 -17.84 14.94 31.34
CA PRO A 352 -17.09 16.10 31.83
C PRO A 352 -18.07 17.07 32.55
N ARG A 353 -17.75 17.45 33.79
CA ARG A 353 -18.48 18.46 34.54
C ARG A 353 -17.91 19.84 34.26
N TYR A 354 -18.79 20.85 34.24
CA TYR A 354 -18.36 22.25 34.19
C TYR A 354 -17.72 22.60 35.53
N ASP A 355 -16.46 23.01 35.52
CA ASP A 355 -15.69 23.40 36.70
C ASP A 355 -14.84 24.64 36.38
N PRO A 356 -15.39 25.83 36.66
CA PRO A 356 -14.70 27.10 36.39
C PRO A 356 -13.46 27.29 37.28
N ALA A 357 -13.38 26.65 38.42
CA ALA A 357 -12.24 26.77 39.34
C ALA A 357 -11.00 26.03 38.78
N SER A 358 -11.19 24.96 38.01
CA SER A 358 -10.08 24.24 37.34
C SER A 358 -9.40 25.07 36.24
N ALA A 359 -10.02 26.17 35.79
CA ALA A 359 -9.42 27.09 34.84
C ALA A 359 -8.29 27.97 35.42
N GLN A 360 -8.24 28.09 36.75
CA GLN A 360 -7.23 28.91 37.45
C GLN A 360 -6.05 28.11 37.95
N GLU A 361 -6.17 26.77 38.07
CA GLU A 361 -5.04 25.90 38.35
C GLU A 361 -4.77 25.01 37.14
N PRO A 362 -3.61 25.14 36.50
CA PRO A 362 -3.12 24.13 35.56
C PRO A 362 -2.67 22.89 36.35
N SER A 363 -3.60 22.30 37.09
CA SER A 363 -3.34 21.28 38.11
C SER A 363 -2.91 19.90 37.60
N SER A 364 -2.87 19.70 36.30
CA SER A 364 -2.44 18.41 35.73
C SER A 364 -1.01 18.37 35.21
N VAL A 365 -0.33 19.52 35.12
CA VAL A 365 1.03 19.58 34.56
C VAL A 365 2.11 19.28 35.59
N THR A 366 1.79 19.33 36.87
CA THR A 366 2.71 19.09 37.97
C THR A 366 2.69 17.65 38.50
N GLY A 367 2.73 16.62 37.59
CA GLY A 367 3.53 15.47 37.99
C GLY A 367 2.85 14.24 38.60
N ARG A 368 1.56 14.02 38.59
CA ARG A 368 0.95 12.77 39.10
C ARG A 368 0.60 11.74 38.02
N GLY A 369 0.61 12.10 36.74
CA GLY A 369 0.35 11.19 35.62
C GLY A 369 1.61 10.46 35.10
N VAL A 370 1.41 9.39 34.30
CA VAL A 370 2.49 8.65 33.63
C VAL A 370 3.34 9.60 32.79
N TRP A 371 2.73 10.44 31.98
CA TRP A 371 3.42 11.38 31.07
C TRP A 371 4.21 12.47 31.81
N GLY A 372 3.74 12.94 32.95
CA GLY A 372 4.52 13.84 33.79
C GLY A 372 5.74 13.16 34.43
N ARG A 373 5.70 11.84 34.69
CA ARG A 373 6.86 11.08 35.14
C ARG A 373 7.87 10.88 34.00
N VAL A 374 7.39 10.53 32.81
CA VAL A 374 8.24 10.39 31.61
C VAL A 374 8.94 11.71 31.27
N ALA A 375 8.19 12.83 31.19
CA ALA A 375 8.76 14.14 30.89
C ALA A 375 9.86 14.55 31.88
N ARG A 376 9.67 14.26 33.16
CA ARG A 376 10.70 14.50 34.21
C ARG A 376 11.89 13.56 34.08
N ALA A 377 11.69 12.30 33.75
CA ALA A 377 12.74 11.33 33.53
C ALA A 377 13.65 11.77 32.36
N VAL A 378 13.03 12.14 31.23
CA VAL A 378 13.76 12.66 30.05
C VAL A 378 14.52 13.95 30.36
N SER A 379 13.93 14.85 31.15
CA SER A 379 14.59 16.14 31.51
C SER A 379 15.77 16.03 32.45
N ARG A 380 15.94 14.90 33.20
CA ARG A 380 17.02 14.70 34.13
C ARG A 380 18.38 14.46 33.46
N ARG A 381 18.41 13.63 32.41
CA ARG A 381 19.65 13.26 31.71
C ARG A 381 19.40 13.19 30.19
N PRO A 382 19.17 14.34 29.50
CA PRO A 382 18.79 14.34 28.10
C PRO A 382 19.91 13.79 27.20
N ARG A 383 21.18 14.16 27.39
CA ARG A 383 22.30 13.73 26.54
C ARG A 383 22.47 12.22 26.47
N PRO A 384 22.71 11.50 27.57
CA PRO A 384 22.89 10.05 27.48
C PRO A 384 21.63 9.34 26.94
N LEU A 385 20.46 9.90 27.18
CA LEU A 385 19.21 9.30 26.72
C LEU A 385 19.07 9.38 25.19
N TRP A 386 19.23 10.57 24.57
CA TRP A 386 19.10 10.66 23.12
C TRP A 386 20.25 9.94 22.40
N VAL A 387 21.49 9.96 22.93
CA VAL A 387 22.62 9.25 22.35
C VAL A 387 22.38 7.74 22.37
N LEU A 388 21.99 7.19 23.53
CA LEU A 388 21.67 5.76 23.63
C LEU A 388 20.55 5.34 22.70
N THR A 389 19.46 6.13 22.67
CA THR A 389 18.32 5.85 21.80
C THR A 389 18.72 5.91 20.32
N ALA A 390 19.49 6.92 19.93
CA ALA A 390 19.96 7.04 18.54
C ALA A 390 20.91 5.89 18.15
N VAL A 391 21.77 5.45 19.05
CA VAL A 391 22.65 4.29 18.80
C VAL A 391 21.84 3.00 18.66
N VAL A 392 20.87 2.76 19.52
CA VAL A 392 20.00 1.58 19.44
C VAL A 392 19.23 1.57 18.11
N LEU A 393 18.68 2.70 17.71
CA LEU A 393 17.99 2.83 16.42
C LEU A 393 18.96 2.63 15.25
N ALA A 394 20.17 3.22 15.30
CA ALA A 394 21.17 3.04 14.25
C ALA A 394 21.63 1.57 14.10
N VAL A 395 21.75 0.84 15.22
CA VAL A 395 22.00 -0.61 15.18
C VAL A 395 20.85 -1.35 14.51
N GLY A 396 19.60 -0.97 14.80
CA GLY A 396 18.44 -1.54 14.13
C GLY A 396 18.43 -1.31 12.61
N CYS A 397 18.98 -0.16 12.15
CA CYS A 397 19.10 0.11 10.71
C CYS A 397 20.05 -0.86 9.97
N ILE A 398 20.97 -1.53 10.67
CA ILE A 398 21.94 -2.44 10.03
C ILE A 398 21.20 -3.61 9.37
N GLY A 399 20.12 -4.10 9.97
CA GLY A 399 19.28 -5.14 9.38
C GLY A 399 18.64 -4.76 8.04
N ALA A 400 18.53 -3.47 7.71
CA ALA A 400 17.99 -3.06 6.41
C ALA A 400 18.96 -3.40 5.24
N LEU A 401 20.22 -3.72 5.53
CA LEU A 401 21.18 -4.16 4.53
C LEU A 401 20.97 -5.63 4.08
N SER A 402 20.21 -6.41 4.84
CA SER A 402 19.83 -7.78 4.49
C SER A 402 18.45 -7.87 3.84
N LEU A 403 17.76 -6.73 3.65
CA LEU A 403 16.47 -6.73 2.95
C LEU A 403 16.72 -6.92 1.46
N ASP A 404 16.35 -8.07 0.95
CA ASP A 404 16.22 -8.33 -0.47
C ASP A 404 14.87 -7.75 -0.94
N ALA A 405 14.90 -6.75 -1.80
CA ALA A 405 13.73 -6.09 -2.35
C ALA A 405 13.87 -5.93 -3.88
N ASP A 406 14.48 -6.93 -4.50
CA ASP A 406 14.74 -6.99 -5.95
C ASP A 406 13.67 -7.80 -6.71
N GLY A 407 12.61 -8.21 -6.03
CA GLY A 407 11.47 -8.93 -6.56
C GLY A 407 11.11 -10.15 -5.71
N VAL A 408 9.92 -10.66 -5.94
CA VAL A 408 9.43 -11.89 -5.31
C VAL A 408 8.77 -12.73 -6.41
N PRO A 409 9.02 -14.05 -6.47
CA PRO A 409 8.35 -14.92 -7.40
C PRO A 409 6.84 -14.76 -7.39
N GLN A 410 6.21 -14.83 -8.56
CA GLN A 410 4.76 -14.67 -8.67
C GLN A 410 4.02 -15.76 -7.88
N SER A 411 4.58 -16.96 -7.87
CA SER A 411 4.14 -18.10 -7.07
C SER A 411 4.06 -17.82 -5.56
N ASP A 412 4.86 -16.88 -5.04
CA ASP A 412 4.94 -16.55 -3.62
C ASP A 412 4.17 -15.29 -3.20
N LEU A 413 3.48 -14.62 -4.13
CA LEU A 413 2.70 -13.41 -3.85
C LEU A 413 1.51 -13.68 -2.92
N VAL A 414 0.88 -14.85 -3.05
CA VAL A 414 -0.25 -15.29 -2.23
C VAL A 414 0.26 -16.18 -1.10
N LEU A 415 -0.04 -15.84 0.14
CA LEU A 415 0.45 -16.53 1.34
C LEU A 415 -0.36 -17.78 1.73
N LYS A 416 -1.41 -18.11 0.98
CA LYS A 416 -2.17 -19.35 1.16
C LYS A 416 -1.59 -20.48 0.31
N SER A 417 -2.06 -21.73 0.56
CA SER A 417 -1.88 -22.85 -0.39
C SER A 417 -2.55 -22.48 -1.71
N SER A 418 -1.87 -22.73 -2.82
CA SER A 418 -2.27 -22.35 -4.16
C SER A 418 -2.07 -23.54 -5.10
N SER A 419 -3.11 -23.87 -5.88
CA SER A 419 -3.06 -24.88 -6.94
C SER A 419 -2.05 -24.45 -8.02
N ALA A 420 -2.01 -23.18 -8.34
CA ALA A 420 -1.08 -22.64 -9.32
C ALA A 420 0.39 -22.78 -8.90
N ARG A 421 0.70 -22.55 -7.62
CA ARG A 421 2.05 -22.75 -7.07
C ARG A 421 2.46 -24.23 -7.11
N ASP A 422 1.58 -25.12 -6.61
CA ASP A 422 1.85 -26.55 -6.57
C ASP A 422 1.98 -27.09 -8.00
N GLY A 423 1.16 -26.62 -8.93
CA GLY A 423 1.23 -26.93 -10.36
C GLY A 423 2.51 -26.42 -11.02
N GLN A 424 2.99 -25.23 -10.68
CA GLN A 424 4.27 -24.69 -11.18
C GLN A 424 5.46 -25.53 -10.69
N ALA A 425 5.41 -25.98 -9.42
CA ALA A 425 6.43 -26.85 -8.89
C ALA A 425 6.44 -28.22 -9.62
N ALA A 426 5.25 -28.82 -9.80
CA ALA A 426 5.10 -30.07 -10.54
C ALA A 426 5.52 -29.91 -12.02
N LEU A 427 5.22 -28.80 -12.65
CA LEU A 427 5.68 -28.49 -14.00
C LEU A 427 7.22 -28.53 -14.08
N GLY A 428 7.90 -27.84 -13.14
CA GLY A 428 9.36 -27.76 -13.13
C GLY A 428 10.07 -29.09 -12.80
N GLU A 429 9.36 -30.09 -12.23
CA GLU A 429 9.90 -31.42 -11.98
C GLU A 429 9.90 -32.30 -13.26
N HIS A 430 8.94 -32.10 -14.19
CA HIS A 430 8.69 -32.98 -15.31
C HIS A 430 8.85 -32.32 -16.69
N PHE A 431 8.81 -31.01 -16.78
CA PHE A 431 8.90 -30.19 -17.99
C PHE A 431 9.87 -29.04 -17.83
N PRO A 432 10.30 -28.35 -18.92
CA PRO A 432 10.97 -27.07 -18.80
C PRO A 432 10.06 -26.11 -18.03
N ALA A 433 10.56 -25.54 -16.93
CA ALA A 433 9.73 -24.80 -15.98
C ALA A 433 9.15 -23.49 -16.56
N GLY A 434 9.68 -22.99 -17.67
CA GLY A 434 9.21 -21.82 -18.41
C GLY A 434 8.08 -22.08 -19.42
N VAL A 435 7.65 -23.32 -19.56
CA VAL A 435 6.52 -23.68 -20.45
C VAL A 435 5.27 -22.89 -20.05
N GLY A 436 4.55 -22.37 -21.04
CA GLY A 436 3.35 -21.53 -20.83
C GLY A 436 3.63 -20.06 -20.54
N SER A 437 4.90 -19.67 -20.32
CA SER A 437 5.30 -18.28 -20.08
C SER A 437 6.62 -17.95 -20.79
N PRO A 438 6.69 -18.08 -22.13
CA PRO A 438 7.93 -17.84 -22.88
C PRO A 438 8.38 -16.38 -22.82
N VAL A 439 9.67 -16.17 -23.01
CA VAL A 439 10.16 -14.84 -23.39
C VAL A 439 9.70 -14.53 -24.82
N GLN A 440 9.21 -13.34 -25.06
CA GLN A 440 8.67 -12.88 -26.34
C GLN A 440 9.57 -11.79 -26.91
N VAL A 441 10.01 -11.94 -28.15
CA VAL A 441 10.84 -10.97 -28.84
C VAL A 441 10.16 -10.56 -30.13
N VAL A 442 9.86 -9.26 -30.27
CA VAL A 442 9.26 -8.71 -31.49
C VAL A 442 10.34 -8.01 -32.27
N VAL A 443 10.57 -8.47 -33.52
CA VAL A 443 11.62 -7.99 -34.42
C VAL A 443 11.06 -7.79 -35.82
N ASP A 444 11.82 -7.14 -36.70
CA ASP A 444 11.49 -7.07 -38.11
C ASP A 444 11.55 -8.45 -38.76
N GLU A 445 10.67 -8.74 -39.73
CA GLU A 445 10.55 -10.07 -40.38
C GLU A 445 11.90 -10.53 -40.99
N GLU A 446 12.73 -9.62 -41.49
CA GLU A 446 14.02 -9.94 -42.07
C GLU A 446 15.05 -10.45 -41.04
N ASP A 447 14.89 -10.11 -39.76
CA ASP A 447 15.76 -10.49 -38.64
C ASP A 447 15.29 -11.75 -37.91
N LEU A 448 14.17 -12.38 -38.32
CA LEU A 448 13.58 -13.53 -37.65
C LEU A 448 14.61 -14.65 -37.39
N GLN A 449 15.32 -15.11 -38.43
CA GLN A 449 16.23 -16.26 -38.27
C GLN A 449 17.43 -15.87 -37.38
N ALA A 450 17.98 -14.67 -37.57
CA ALA A 450 19.12 -14.23 -36.76
C ALA A 450 18.71 -14.10 -35.26
N THR A 451 17.53 -13.58 -35.00
CA THR A 451 16.96 -13.52 -33.61
C THR A 451 16.75 -14.91 -33.04
N ALA A 452 16.18 -15.83 -33.83
CA ALA A 452 16.01 -17.22 -33.41
C ALA A 452 17.33 -17.93 -33.10
N ASP A 453 18.36 -17.64 -33.88
CA ASP A 453 19.70 -18.20 -33.64
C ASP A 453 20.30 -17.65 -32.32
N VAL A 454 20.17 -16.34 -32.05
CA VAL A 454 20.58 -15.75 -30.77
C VAL A 454 19.83 -16.37 -29.57
N LEU A 455 18.51 -16.57 -29.69
CA LEU A 455 17.74 -17.23 -28.64
C LEU A 455 18.20 -18.69 -28.45
N ALA A 456 18.41 -19.43 -29.53
CA ALA A 456 18.82 -20.83 -29.46
C ALA A 456 20.24 -21.04 -28.89
N GLU A 457 21.12 -20.03 -29.03
CA GLU A 457 22.46 -20.05 -28.45
C GLU A 457 22.50 -19.58 -26.99
N ALA A 458 21.44 -18.93 -26.50
CA ALA A 458 21.38 -18.40 -25.15
C ALA A 458 21.27 -19.53 -24.10
N GLU A 459 22.17 -19.53 -23.11
CA GLU A 459 22.11 -20.45 -21.99
C GLU A 459 20.83 -20.16 -21.17
N GLY A 460 19.97 -21.17 -20.97
CA GLY A 460 18.68 -21.04 -20.26
C GLY A 460 17.45 -20.91 -21.18
N ILE A 461 17.61 -21.00 -22.49
CA ILE A 461 16.52 -21.20 -23.47
C ILE A 461 16.50 -22.67 -23.90
N ASP A 462 15.35 -23.34 -23.70
CA ASP A 462 15.13 -24.74 -24.05
C ASP A 462 14.75 -24.93 -25.53
N SER A 463 13.84 -24.10 -26.01
CA SER A 463 13.31 -24.18 -27.38
C SER A 463 12.90 -22.80 -27.90
N VAL A 464 12.92 -22.66 -29.23
CA VAL A 464 12.57 -21.42 -29.94
C VAL A 464 11.44 -21.70 -30.92
N SER A 465 10.45 -20.79 -30.96
CA SER A 465 9.33 -20.84 -31.89
C SER A 465 8.97 -19.46 -32.41
N VAL A 466 8.19 -19.38 -33.48
CA VAL A 466 7.63 -18.14 -34.02
C VAL A 466 6.13 -18.24 -34.05
N THR A 467 5.42 -17.18 -33.75
CA THR A 467 3.96 -17.13 -33.85
C THR A 467 3.52 -17.31 -35.29
N SER A 468 2.63 -18.27 -35.54
CA SER A 468 2.11 -18.62 -36.86
C SER A 468 0.66 -19.09 -36.78
N ALA A 469 -0.24 -18.36 -37.42
CA ALA A 469 -1.66 -18.73 -37.51
C ALA A 469 -1.89 -20.00 -38.34
N ASP A 470 -0.93 -20.38 -39.19
CA ASP A 470 -1.01 -21.57 -40.03
C ASP A 470 -0.54 -22.86 -39.31
N TYR A 471 -0.02 -22.71 -38.07
CA TYR A 471 0.43 -23.83 -37.24
C TYR A 471 -0.64 -24.20 -36.20
N PRO A 472 -0.96 -25.50 -36.00
CA PRO A 472 -2.07 -25.91 -35.14
C PRO A 472 -2.01 -25.42 -33.69
N SER A 473 -0.81 -25.26 -33.14
CA SER A 473 -0.62 -24.70 -31.77
C SER A 473 -0.44 -23.18 -31.75
N GLY A 474 -0.62 -22.48 -32.87
CA GLY A 474 -0.38 -21.03 -32.96
C GLY A 474 1.11 -20.64 -32.97
N SER A 475 2.03 -21.57 -32.78
CA SER A 475 3.49 -21.32 -32.75
C SER A 475 4.24 -22.43 -33.45
N ALA A 476 5.08 -22.10 -34.43
CA ALA A 476 5.90 -23.04 -35.19
C ALA A 476 7.35 -23.08 -34.65
N PRO A 477 7.93 -24.27 -34.38
CA PRO A 477 9.32 -24.37 -33.94
C PRO A 477 10.29 -23.79 -34.97
N VAL A 478 11.31 -23.11 -34.50
CA VAL A 478 12.38 -22.53 -35.33
C VAL A 478 13.70 -23.18 -34.93
N THR A 479 14.45 -23.66 -35.96
CA THR A 479 15.80 -24.24 -35.78
C THR A 479 16.79 -23.49 -36.66
N ALA A 480 18.07 -23.84 -36.60
CA ALA A 480 19.10 -23.32 -37.52
C ALA A 480 18.78 -23.57 -39.02
N GLU A 481 17.86 -24.48 -39.33
CA GLU A 481 17.40 -24.79 -40.68
C GLU A 481 16.17 -24.00 -41.11
N GLY A 482 15.63 -23.17 -40.21
CA GLY A 482 14.43 -22.34 -40.41
C GLY A 482 13.20 -22.87 -39.68
N ILE A 483 12.02 -22.32 -40.01
CA ILE A 483 10.73 -22.71 -39.42
C ILE A 483 10.43 -24.15 -39.81
N GLN A 484 10.06 -24.95 -38.81
CA GLN A 484 9.83 -26.36 -39.01
C GLN A 484 8.37 -26.65 -39.45
N ALA A 485 8.23 -27.50 -40.49
CA ALA A 485 6.93 -27.95 -40.94
C ALA A 485 6.36 -29.04 -40.05
N GLN A 486 5.06 -29.01 -39.77
CA GLN A 486 4.35 -30.15 -39.16
C GLN A 486 3.81 -31.05 -40.27
N GLY A 487 4.10 -32.34 -40.18
CA GLY A 487 3.58 -33.34 -41.11
C GLY A 487 4.64 -34.24 -41.72
N PRO A 488 4.27 -34.96 -42.81
CA PRO A 488 5.22 -35.91 -43.45
C PRO A 488 6.40 -35.15 -44.09
N PRO A 489 7.55 -35.79 -44.27
CA PRO A 489 8.70 -35.20 -44.88
C PRO A 489 8.39 -34.51 -46.22
N GLY A 490 8.67 -33.20 -46.34
CA GLY A 490 8.37 -32.39 -47.52
C GLY A 490 7.12 -31.54 -47.43
N ALA A 491 6.45 -31.46 -46.27
CA ALA A 491 5.43 -30.46 -46.02
C ALA A 491 6.04 -29.08 -46.10
N PRO A 492 5.34 -28.05 -46.61
CA PRO A 492 5.82 -26.69 -46.59
C PRO A 492 5.91 -26.17 -45.14
N ALA A 493 6.93 -25.39 -44.83
CA ALA A 493 6.99 -24.67 -43.59
C ALA A 493 5.82 -23.66 -43.51
N PRO A 494 5.20 -23.48 -42.33
CA PRO A 494 4.17 -22.48 -42.15
C PRO A 494 4.78 -21.07 -42.26
N ASP A 495 3.99 -20.11 -42.75
CA ASP A 495 4.41 -18.71 -42.76
C ASP A 495 4.30 -18.12 -41.34
N PRO A 496 5.21 -17.26 -40.88
CA PRO A 496 5.08 -16.57 -39.62
C PRO A 496 3.94 -15.54 -39.69
N THR A 497 3.28 -15.27 -38.57
CA THR A 497 2.33 -14.16 -38.49
C THR A 497 3.09 -12.83 -38.52
N VAL A 498 2.80 -11.98 -39.52
CA VAL A 498 3.46 -10.68 -39.71
C VAL A 498 2.48 -9.56 -39.41
N VAL A 499 2.84 -8.71 -38.43
CA VAL A 499 2.08 -7.53 -38.03
C VAL A 499 2.92 -6.28 -38.25
N GLY A 500 2.52 -5.42 -39.17
CA GLY A 500 3.26 -4.18 -39.48
C GLY A 500 4.69 -4.37 -39.98
N GLY A 501 5.03 -5.55 -40.54
CA GLY A 501 6.39 -5.91 -40.97
C GLY A 501 7.25 -6.55 -39.90
N LYS A 502 6.67 -6.78 -38.69
CA LYS A 502 7.32 -7.43 -37.54
C LYS A 502 6.77 -8.84 -37.33
N VAL A 503 7.57 -9.68 -36.68
CA VAL A 503 7.24 -11.04 -36.25
C VAL A 503 7.50 -11.19 -34.75
N GLN A 504 6.82 -12.14 -34.11
CA GLN A 504 7.02 -12.46 -32.70
C GLN A 504 7.74 -13.83 -32.60
N VAL A 505 8.99 -13.79 -32.12
CA VAL A 505 9.77 -14.96 -31.79
C VAL A 505 9.62 -15.25 -30.30
N GLN A 506 9.45 -16.53 -29.94
CA GLN A 506 9.23 -16.96 -28.56
C GLN A 506 10.34 -17.93 -28.15
N GLY A 507 10.91 -17.71 -26.95
CA GLY A 507 11.88 -18.62 -26.35
C GLY A 507 11.33 -19.24 -25.08
N THR A 508 11.22 -20.56 -25.00
CA THR A 508 10.83 -21.25 -23.77
C THR A 508 12.00 -21.26 -22.81
N LEU A 509 11.80 -20.72 -21.62
CA LEU A 509 12.82 -20.71 -20.57
C LEU A 509 12.99 -22.12 -19.96
N ALA A 510 14.23 -22.51 -19.68
CA ALA A 510 14.52 -23.75 -18.98
C ALA A 510 14.09 -23.69 -17.50
N ASP A 511 14.30 -22.51 -16.90
CA ASP A 511 13.96 -22.23 -15.50
C ASP A 511 12.56 -21.61 -15.37
N ALA A 512 11.99 -21.62 -14.15
CA ALA A 512 10.71 -20.98 -13.87
C ALA A 512 10.75 -19.49 -14.21
N PRO A 513 9.70 -18.93 -14.85
CA PRO A 513 9.70 -17.55 -15.39
C PRO A 513 9.92 -16.47 -14.33
N ASP A 514 9.61 -16.76 -13.06
CA ASP A 514 9.74 -15.88 -11.90
C ASP A 514 11.01 -16.16 -11.07
N SER A 515 11.92 -17.01 -11.58
CA SER A 515 13.18 -17.33 -10.92
C SER A 515 14.28 -16.30 -11.23
N PRO A 516 15.26 -16.11 -10.31
CA PRO A 516 16.43 -15.27 -10.59
C PRO A 516 17.27 -15.74 -11.79
N ALA A 517 17.27 -17.06 -12.07
CA ALA A 517 17.96 -17.63 -13.22
C ALA A 517 17.30 -17.19 -14.53
N ALA A 518 15.96 -17.27 -14.62
CA ALA A 518 15.21 -16.77 -15.77
C ALA A 518 15.38 -15.25 -15.98
N GLU A 519 15.37 -14.44 -14.91
CA GLU A 519 15.65 -13.01 -15.00
C GLU A 519 17.06 -12.74 -15.56
N GLN A 520 18.05 -13.50 -15.14
CA GLN A 520 19.41 -13.36 -15.66
C GLN A 520 19.47 -13.72 -17.16
N THR A 521 18.84 -14.83 -17.56
CA THR A 521 18.74 -15.24 -18.97
C THR A 521 18.14 -14.14 -19.82
N VAL A 522 17.02 -13.53 -19.40
CA VAL A 522 16.37 -12.44 -20.18
C VAL A 522 17.21 -11.17 -20.21
N ARG A 523 17.94 -10.80 -19.15
CA ARG A 523 18.87 -9.67 -19.15
C ARG A 523 20.06 -9.91 -20.09
N GLU A 524 20.60 -11.13 -20.11
CA GLU A 524 21.69 -11.52 -21.02
C GLU A 524 21.20 -11.54 -22.48
N LEU A 525 19.98 -12.03 -22.72
CA LEU A 525 19.34 -12.04 -24.03
C LEU A 525 19.13 -10.61 -24.57
N ARG A 526 18.58 -9.68 -23.79
CA ARG A 526 18.48 -8.25 -24.17
C ARG A 526 19.84 -7.69 -24.57
N THR A 527 20.89 -7.99 -23.79
CA THR A 527 22.24 -7.52 -24.06
C THR A 527 22.79 -8.13 -25.34
N ALA A 528 22.54 -9.40 -25.67
CA ALA A 528 22.98 -10.08 -26.86
C ALA A 528 22.29 -9.52 -28.11
N LEU A 529 20.97 -9.32 -28.06
CA LEU A 529 20.18 -8.75 -29.15
C LEU A 529 20.61 -7.30 -29.45
N ASP A 530 20.81 -6.46 -28.45
CA ASP A 530 21.33 -5.09 -28.56
C ASP A 530 22.70 -5.07 -29.30
N GLN A 531 23.57 -6.07 -29.07
CA GLN A 531 24.91 -6.15 -29.71
C GLN A 531 24.83 -6.47 -31.22
N GLU A 532 23.82 -7.24 -31.63
CA GLU A 532 23.55 -7.50 -33.05
C GLU A 532 22.96 -6.27 -33.75
N GLY A 533 22.35 -5.34 -32.97
CA GLY A 533 21.84 -4.06 -33.47
C GLY A 533 20.46 -4.18 -34.12
N PHE A 534 19.66 -5.12 -33.69
CA PHE A 534 18.25 -5.25 -34.12
C PHE A 534 17.39 -4.13 -33.51
N GLU A 535 16.27 -3.79 -34.17
CA GLU A 535 15.24 -2.95 -33.59
C GLU A 535 14.19 -3.85 -32.91
N GLU A 536 14.63 -4.52 -31.82
CA GLU A 536 13.81 -5.47 -31.06
C GLU A 536 13.21 -4.87 -29.80
N ILE A 537 12.13 -5.50 -29.33
CA ILE A 537 11.58 -5.32 -27.99
C ILE A 537 11.33 -6.69 -27.35
N VAL A 538 11.71 -6.82 -26.06
CA VAL A 538 11.64 -8.07 -25.31
C VAL A 538 10.56 -7.99 -24.24
N GLY A 539 9.61 -8.93 -24.29
CA GLY A 539 8.47 -9.03 -23.39
C GLY A 539 8.30 -10.42 -22.79
N GLY A 540 7.13 -10.67 -22.25
CA GLY A 540 6.78 -11.87 -21.50
C GLY A 540 6.82 -11.66 -19.98
N VAL A 541 6.42 -12.66 -19.22
CA VAL A 541 6.25 -12.58 -17.75
C VAL A 541 7.56 -12.16 -17.05
N THR A 542 8.67 -12.78 -17.42
CA THR A 542 9.99 -12.48 -16.82
C THR A 542 10.45 -11.05 -17.14
N ALA A 543 10.28 -10.59 -18.39
CA ALA A 543 10.60 -9.24 -18.78
C ALA A 543 9.75 -8.20 -18.03
N THR A 544 8.45 -8.48 -17.85
CA THR A 544 7.53 -7.65 -17.03
C THR A 544 8.03 -7.52 -15.59
N SER A 545 8.51 -8.61 -14.99
CA SER A 545 9.08 -8.60 -13.64
C SER A 545 10.35 -7.75 -13.56
N ILE A 546 11.26 -7.91 -14.52
CA ILE A 546 12.49 -7.11 -14.64
C ILE A 546 12.16 -5.61 -14.75
N ASP A 547 11.27 -5.24 -15.68
CA ASP A 547 10.90 -3.85 -15.91
C ASP A 547 10.21 -3.23 -14.68
N THR A 548 9.41 -4.03 -13.95
CA THR A 548 8.77 -3.62 -12.69
C THR A 548 9.81 -3.37 -11.58
N ASN A 549 10.80 -4.26 -11.45
CA ASN A 549 11.85 -4.15 -10.43
C ASN A 549 12.73 -2.93 -10.70
N ASP A 550 13.14 -2.73 -11.96
CA ASP A 550 13.98 -1.62 -12.39
C ASP A 550 13.24 -0.26 -12.23
N ALA A 551 11.97 -0.17 -12.62
CA ALA A 551 11.12 1.00 -12.37
C ALA A 551 10.93 1.28 -10.87
N SER A 552 10.73 0.25 -10.04
CA SER A 552 10.62 0.39 -8.59
C SER A 552 11.92 0.90 -7.95
N ALA A 553 13.08 0.46 -8.45
CA ALA A 553 14.37 0.94 -7.99
C ALA A 553 14.59 2.41 -8.36
N HIS A 554 14.22 2.80 -9.59
CA HIS A 554 14.25 4.20 -10.04
C HIS A 554 13.33 5.08 -9.18
N ASP A 555 12.11 4.67 -8.97
CA ASP A 555 11.13 5.36 -8.14
C ASP A 555 11.63 5.58 -6.71
N ARG A 556 12.21 4.57 -6.09
CA ARG A 556 12.82 4.69 -4.74
C ARG A 556 13.91 5.76 -4.71
N ALA A 557 14.77 5.77 -5.70
CA ALA A 557 15.89 6.72 -5.78
C ALA A 557 15.43 8.16 -6.01
N LEU A 558 14.35 8.37 -6.75
CA LEU A 558 13.79 9.68 -7.08
C LEU A 558 12.82 10.20 -5.98
N ILE A 559 11.82 9.40 -5.61
CA ILE A 559 10.69 9.86 -4.81
C ILE A 559 11.07 10.07 -3.35
N ILE A 560 11.90 9.19 -2.76
CA ILE A 560 12.29 9.30 -1.35
C ILE A 560 12.97 10.65 -1.05
N PRO A 561 14.00 11.10 -1.80
CA PRO A 561 14.59 12.42 -1.61
C PRO A 561 13.60 13.58 -1.82
N VAL A 562 12.72 13.49 -2.83
CA VAL A 562 11.73 14.53 -3.12
C VAL A 562 10.75 14.67 -1.94
N VAL A 563 10.22 13.57 -1.42
CA VAL A 563 9.33 13.57 -0.24
C VAL A 563 10.03 14.21 0.96
N LEU A 564 11.28 13.84 1.24
CA LEU A 564 12.05 14.43 2.34
C LEU A 564 12.21 15.94 2.20
N VAL A 565 12.51 16.43 0.99
CA VAL A 565 12.66 17.87 0.71
C VAL A 565 11.32 18.60 0.86
N VAL A 566 10.24 18.06 0.30
CA VAL A 566 8.90 18.66 0.40
C VAL A 566 8.46 18.77 1.87
N ILE A 567 8.59 17.69 2.62
CA ILE A 567 8.23 17.66 4.04
C ILE A 567 9.12 18.60 4.86
N LEU A 568 10.43 18.63 4.59
CA LEU A 568 11.36 19.53 5.25
C LEU A 568 10.95 21.01 5.02
N MET A 569 10.60 21.38 3.79
CA MET A 569 10.14 22.72 3.47
C MET A 569 8.84 23.09 4.21
N ILE A 570 7.85 22.20 4.23
CA ILE A 570 6.59 22.41 4.96
C ILE A 570 6.86 22.62 6.46
N LEU A 571 7.69 21.76 7.05
CA LEU A 571 8.05 21.88 8.47
C LEU A 571 8.80 23.18 8.78
N MET A 572 9.70 23.64 7.90
CA MET A 572 10.40 24.91 8.07
C MET A 572 9.43 26.10 8.12
N VAL A 573 8.42 26.11 7.25
CA VAL A 573 7.39 27.13 7.23
C VAL A 573 6.53 27.06 8.50
N LEU A 574 6.10 25.89 8.88
CA LEU A 574 5.20 25.65 10.02
C LEU A 574 5.88 25.99 11.36
N LEU A 575 7.07 25.48 11.61
CA LEU A 575 7.80 25.69 12.85
C LEU A 575 8.57 27.04 12.88
N ARG A 576 8.68 27.70 11.73
CA ARG A 576 9.46 28.93 11.54
C ARG A 576 10.89 28.78 12.07
N SER A 577 11.50 27.65 11.77
CA SER A 577 12.84 27.24 12.20
C SER A 577 13.45 26.36 11.11
N ILE A 578 14.76 26.29 11.04
CA ILE A 578 15.50 25.37 10.15
C ILE A 578 15.99 24.17 10.92
N LEU A 579 16.57 24.39 12.12
CA LEU A 579 17.22 23.31 12.85
C LEU A 579 16.22 22.26 13.38
N ALA A 580 15.07 22.69 13.91
CA ALA A 580 14.05 21.75 14.40
C ALA A 580 13.54 20.82 13.27
N PRO A 581 13.11 21.29 12.08
CA PRO A 581 12.73 20.44 10.96
C PRO A 581 13.82 19.46 10.52
N VAL A 582 15.05 19.91 10.37
CA VAL A 582 16.18 19.03 9.98
C VAL A 582 16.35 17.88 10.97
N LEU A 583 16.31 18.18 12.27
CA LEU A 583 16.42 17.13 13.30
C LEU A 583 15.20 16.19 13.30
N LEU A 584 13.98 16.71 13.10
CA LEU A 584 12.78 15.90 13.02
C LEU A 584 12.84 14.95 11.82
N VAL A 585 13.19 15.44 10.64
CA VAL A 585 13.35 14.61 9.44
C VAL A 585 14.45 13.57 9.66
N ALA A 586 15.61 13.94 10.23
CA ALA A 586 16.69 13.00 10.52
C ALA A 586 16.25 11.89 11.50
N THR A 587 15.46 12.23 12.54
CA THR A 587 14.94 11.22 13.49
C THR A 587 13.89 10.32 12.84
N THR A 588 13.11 10.82 11.88
CA THR A 588 12.11 10.02 11.13
C THR A 588 12.80 9.07 10.16
N VAL A 589 13.84 9.52 9.44
CA VAL A 589 14.66 8.64 8.58
C VAL A 589 15.33 7.53 9.40
N LEU A 590 15.87 7.86 10.59
CA LEU A 590 16.44 6.87 11.48
C LEU A 590 15.39 5.87 11.99
N SER A 591 14.19 6.33 12.30
CA SER A 591 13.06 5.47 12.69
C SER A 591 12.64 4.54 11.56
N PHE A 592 12.52 5.06 10.34
CA PHE A 592 12.21 4.28 9.16
C PHE A 592 13.25 3.21 8.88
N GLY A 593 14.55 3.59 8.85
CA GLY A 593 15.63 2.62 8.64
C GLY A 593 15.64 1.52 9.71
N THR A 594 15.33 1.87 10.98
CA THR A 594 15.18 0.87 12.06
C THR A 594 13.98 -0.05 11.81
N ALA A 595 12.83 0.52 11.38
CA ALA A 595 11.63 -0.27 11.10
C ALA A 595 11.89 -1.25 9.94
N LEU A 596 12.54 -0.77 8.88
CA LEU A 596 12.91 -1.58 7.73
C LEU A 596 13.92 -2.69 8.12
N GLY A 597 14.93 -2.35 8.93
CA GLY A 597 15.92 -3.34 9.36
C GLY A 597 15.36 -4.41 10.29
N VAL A 598 14.43 -4.05 11.18
CA VAL A 598 13.71 -5.05 11.99
C VAL A 598 12.78 -5.88 11.12
N ALA A 599 12.12 -5.26 10.13
CA ALA A 599 11.26 -5.96 9.19
C ALA A 599 12.04 -7.00 8.39
N ALA A 600 13.22 -6.66 7.85
CA ALA A 600 14.07 -7.58 7.13
C ALA A 600 14.36 -8.85 7.97
N LEU A 601 14.82 -8.66 9.23
CA LEU A 601 15.11 -9.79 10.12
C LEU A 601 13.86 -10.63 10.46
N VAL A 602 12.69 -10.00 10.59
CA VAL A 602 11.43 -10.69 10.87
C VAL A 602 10.93 -11.44 9.66
N PHE A 603 11.04 -10.86 8.47
CA PHE A 603 10.63 -11.50 7.21
C PHE A 603 11.46 -12.73 6.93
N GLU A 604 12.78 -12.63 7.05
CA GLU A 604 13.72 -13.72 6.79
C GLU A 604 13.66 -14.84 7.85
N HIS A 605 13.59 -14.50 9.16
CA HIS A 605 13.82 -15.50 10.22
C HIS A 605 12.57 -15.94 10.97
N LEU A 606 11.45 -15.19 10.87
CA LEU A 606 10.22 -15.51 11.61
C LEU A 606 9.06 -15.88 10.67
N PHE A 607 8.98 -15.24 9.52
CA PHE A 607 7.89 -15.48 8.56
C PHE A 607 8.34 -16.32 7.36
N ASP A 608 9.65 -16.55 7.22
CA ASP A 608 10.27 -17.29 6.12
C ASP A 608 9.81 -16.79 4.74
N PHE A 609 9.71 -15.45 4.59
CA PHE A 609 9.35 -14.85 3.31
C PHE A 609 10.53 -14.93 2.33
N PRO A 610 10.29 -15.22 1.04
CA PRO A 610 11.35 -15.39 0.05
C PRO A 610 12.11 -14.09 -0.29
N GLY A 611 11.57 -12.95 0.10
CA GLY A 611 12.11 -11.61 -0.16
C GLY A 611 11.07 -10.55 0.16
N ALA A 612 11.29 -9.35 -0.31
CA ALA A 612 10.34 -8.25 -0.22
C ALA A 612 9.93 -7.77 -1.62
N ASP A 613 8.64 -7.44 -1.77
CA ASP A 613 8.16 -6.79 -2.98
C ASP A 613 8.93 -5.46 -3.20
N PRO A 614 9.35 -5.16 -4.45
CA PRO A 614 10.19 -4.00 -4.76
C PRO A 614 9.57 -2.65 -4.39
N ALA A 615 8.24 -2.56 -4.32
CA ALA A 615 7.54 -1.34 -3.91
C ALA A 615 7.47 -1.15 -2.39
N VAL A 616 7.67 -2.21 -1.59
CA VAL A 616 7.55 -2.18 -0.11
C VAL A 616 8.41 -1.11 0.55
N PRO A 617 9.70 -0.92 0.20
CA PRO A 617 10.50 0.12 0.83
C PRO A 617 9.98 1.54 0.56
N LEU A 618 9.47 1.80 -0.66
CA LEU A 618 8.89 3.09 -1.02
C LEU A 618 7.58 3.36 -0.26
N TYR A 619 6.66 2.41 -0.27
CA TYR A 619 5.38 2.53 0.43
C TYR A 619 5.56 2.64 1.94
N GLY A 620 6.41 1.78 2.52
CA GLY A 620 6.76 1.84 3.94
C GLY A 620 7.35 3.20 4.33
N PHE A 621 8.23 3.75 3.49
CA PHE A 621 8.79 5.09 3.67
C PHE A 621 7.71 6.17 3.63
N VAL A 622 6.90 6.21 2.56
CA VAL A 622 5.89 7.25 2.37
C VAL A 622 4.87 7.24 3.51
N PHE A 623 4.37 6.06 3.90
CA PHE A 623 3.41 5.97 5.00
C PHE A 623 4.03 6.32 6.36
N LEU A 624 5.21 5.78 6.69
CA LEU A 624 5.83 6.09 7.98
C LEU A 624 6.23 7.55 8.09
N VAL A 625 6.78 8.12 7.03
CA VAL A 625 7.21 9.53 7.03
C VAL A 625 6.00 10.46 7.01
N ALA A 626 5.02 10.23 6.13
CA ALA A 626 3.85 11.07 6.04
C ALA A 626 3.01 11.04 7.33
N LEU A 627 2.71 9.85 7.87
CA LEU A 627 1.89 9.70 9.08
C LEU A 627 2.68 9.93 10.38
N GLY A 628 3.99 9.60 10.39
CA GLY A 628 4.84 9.80 11.56
C GLY A 628 5.14 11.28 11.85
N ILE A 629 5.35 12.09 10.81
CA ILE A 629 5.64 13.51 10.95
C ILE A 629 4.47 14.30 11.53
N ASP A 630 3.24 13.92 11.25
CA ASP A 630 2.03 14.55 11.77
C ASP A 630 2.07 14.72 13.28
N TYR A 631 2.42 13.70 13.96
CA TYR A 631 2.48 13.74 15.41
C TYR A 631 3.68 14.56 15.92
N ASN A 632 4.78 14.61 15.19
CA ASN A 632 5.91 15.49 15.48
C ASN A 632 5.50 16.95 15.32
N ILE A 633 4.66 17.26 14.31
CA ILE A 633 4.04 18.58 14.14
C ILE A 633 3.21 18.94 15.37
N PHE A 634 2.32 18.06 15.83
CA PHE A 634 1.47 18.31 17.00
C PHE A 634 2.28 18.57 18.28
N LEU A 635 3.31 17.75 18.52
CA LEU A 635 4.18 17.91 19.67
C LEU A 635 4.93 19.26 19.60
N MET A 636 5.64 19.51 18.49
CA MET A 636 6.53 20.67 18.37
C MET A 636 5.77 21.99 18.23
N THR A 637 4.60 22.00 17.63
CA THR A 637 3.71 23.17 17.61
C THR A 637 3.26 23.52 19.02
N ARG A 638 2.87 22.53 19.83
CA ARG A 638 2.50 22.75 21.23
C ARG A 638 3.70 23.19 22.07
N VAL A 639 4.85 22.58 21.87
CA VAL A 639 6.11 23.00 22.55
C VAL A 639 6.45 24.44 22.20
N ARG A 640 6.27 24.87 20.95
CA ARG A 640 6.51 26.23 20.51
C ARG A 640 5.55 27.23 21.17
N GLU A 641 4.25 26.91 21.27
CA GLU A 641 3.26 27.72 21.98
C GLU A 641 3.64 27.95 23.46
N GLU A 642 4.03 26.88 24.16
CA GLU A 642 4.45 26.94 25.56
C GLU A 642 5.81 27.64 25.71
N ALA A 643 6.73 27.44 24.76
CA ALA A 643 8.06 28.06 24.77
C ALA A 643 8.01 29.58 24.63
N LEU A 644 7.02 30.14 23.91
CA LEU A 644 6.78 31.59 23.80
C LEU A 644 6.47 32.24 25.16
N GLN A 645 5.91 31.47 26.09
CA GLN A 645 5.51 31.98 27.41
C GLN A 645 6.53 31.67 28.53
N ARG A 646 7.25 30.55 28.44
CA ARG A 646 8.01 29.98 29.56
C ARG A 646 9.42 29.50 29.20
N GLY A 647 9.81 29.65 27.95
CA GLY A 647 11.09 29.13 27.44
C GLY A 647 11.04 27.67 26.99
N THR A 648 12.02 27.25 26.20
CA THR A 648 12.05 25.97 25.51
C THR A 648 12.02 24.76 26.44
N ARG A 649 12.77 24.80 27.54
CA ARG A 649 12.90 23.65 28.46
C ARG A 649 11.57 23.35 29.18
N GLU A 650 10.94 24.34 29.76
CA GLU A 650 9.64 24.17 30.44
C GLU A 650 8.54 23.89 29.41
N GLY A 651 8.59 24.54 28.23
CA GLY A 651 7.70 24.31 27.12
C GLY A 651 7.71 22.86 26.66
N MET A 652 8.89 22.23 26.55
CA MET A 652 9.03 20.82 26.16
C MET A 652 8.43 19.88 27.19
N VAL A 653 8.75 20.06 28.47
CA VAL A 653 8.21 19.22 29.56
C VAL A 653 6.68 19.29 29.63
N ARG A 654 6.10 20.49 29.46
CA ARG A 654 4.66 20.68 29.44
C ARG A 654 4.01 20.13 28.17
N GLY A 655 4.59 20.43 27.02
CA GLY A 655 4.14 19.92 25.73
C GLY A 655 3.99 18.41 25.78
N LEU A 656 5.05 17.70 26.20
CA LEU A 656 5.03 16.23 26.32
C LEU A 656 4.00 15.74 27.36
N ALA A 657 3.87 16.41 28.50
CA ALA A 657 2.93 16.00 29.54
C ALA A 657 1.45 16.16 29.11
N VAL A 658 1.14 17.15 28.28
CA VAL A 658 -0.22 17.42 27.79
C VAL A 658 -0.57 16.59 26.58
N THR A 659 0.34 16.45 25.62
CA THR A 659 0.07 15.78 24.32
C THR A 659 0.37 14.28 24.34
N GLY A 660 1.25 13.81 25.22
CA GLY A 660 1.74 12.44 25.20
C GLY A 660 0.63 11.37 25.22
N GLY A 661 -0.41 11.57 26.04
CA GLY A 661 -1.51 10.60 26.12
C GLY A 661 -2.35 10.52 24.84
N VAL A 662 -2.63 11.65 24.21
CA VAL A 662 -3.43 11.71 22.96
C VAL A 662 -2.63 11.10 21.82
N ILE A 663 -1.38 11.52 21.68
CA ILE A 663 -0.47 11.07 20.62
C ILE A 663 -0.24 9.54 20.73
N THR A 664 -0.03 9.02 21.93
CA THR A 664 0.20 7.56 22.09
C THR A 664 -1.06 6.77 21.76
N SER A 665 -2.24 7.24 22.17
CA SER A 665 -3.48 6.54 21.81
C SER A 665 -3.72 6.56 20.29
N ALA A 666 -3.40 7.65 19.64
CA ALA A 666 -3.51 7.79 18.20
C ALA A 666 -2.52 6.86 17.46
N GLY A 667 -1.25 6.84 17.87
CA GLY A 667 -0.27 5.92 17.28
C GLY A 667 -0.62 4.43 17.46
N VAL A 668 -1.19 4.03 18.62
CA VAL A 668 -1.66 2.65 18.81
C VAL A 668 -2.86 2.33 17.89
N VAL A 669 -3.79 3.27 17.70
CA VAL A 669 -4.91 3.10 16.77
C VAL A 669 -4.39 2.95 15.35
N LEU A 670 -3.50 3.84 14.91
CA LEU A 670 -2.94 3.80 13.56
C LEU A 670 -2.15 2.51 13.31
N ALA A 671 -1.34 2.07 14.28
CA ALA A 671 -0.62 0.80 14.17
C ALA A 671 -1.58 -0.39 14.05
N ALA A 672 -2.68 -0.40 14.81
CA ALA A 672 -3.68 -1.46 14.73
C ALA A 672 -4.47 -1.45 13.42
N THR A 673 -4.75 -0.27 12.85
CA THR A 673 -5.40 -0.18 11.54
C THR A 673 -4.49 -0.74 10.43
N PHE A 674 -3.21 -0.38 10.42
CA PHE A 674 -2.27 -0.93 9.43
C PHE A 674 -2.02 -2.42 9.64
N ALA A 675 -1.94 -2.89 10.89
CA ALA A 675 -1.81 -4.33 11.18
C ALA A 675 -3.01 -5.15 10.65
N ALA A 676 -4.19 -4.54 10.46
CA ALA A 676 -5.34 -5.21 9.88
C ALA A 676 -5.13 -5.59 8.39
N LEU A 677 -4.21 -4.92 7.65
CA LEU A 677 -3.86 -5.31 6.29
C LEU A 677 -3.32 -6.75 6.20
N ALA A 678 -2.69 -7.25 7.25
CA ALA A 678 -2.19 -8.63 7.30
C ALA A 678 -3.31 -9.70 7.32
N VAL A 679 -4.57 -9.31 7.37
CA VAL A 679 -5.73 -10.21 7.17
C VAL A 679 -5.83 -10.67 5.72
N ILE A 680 -5.35 -9.84 4.79
CA ILE A 680 -5.28 -10.16 3.38
C ILE A 680 -4.06 -11.05 3.18
N PRO A 681 -4.21 -12.26 2.59
CA PRO A 681 -3.12 -13.21 2.44
C PRO A 681 -2.23 -12.87 1.23
N ILE A 682 -1.81 -11.62 1.11
CA ILE A 682 -0.92 -11.13 0.06
C ILE A 682 0.36 -10.62 0.70
N LEU A 683 1.49 -11.10 0.21
CA LEU A 683 2.82 -10.84 0.76
C LEU A 683 3.11 -9.35 0.91
N PHE A 684 2.91 -8.56 -0.14
CA PHE A 684 3.10 -7.11 -0.12
C PHE A 684 2.32 -6.43 1.01
N LEU A 685 1.03 -6.77 1.17
CA LEU A 685 0.18 -6.16 2.20
C LEU A 685 0.58 -6.58 3.62
N ALA A 686 0.99 -7.84 3.80
CA ALA A 686 1.51 -8.33 5.08
C ALA A 686 2.82 -7.61 5.45
N GLN A 687 3.71 -7.39 4.49
CA GLN A 687 4.97 -6.66 4.68
C GLN A 687 4.72 -5.20 5.05
N ILE A 688 3.84 -4.49 4.32
CA ILE A 688 3.45 -3.11 4.63
C ILE A 688 2.75 -3.04 6.00
N ALA A 689 1.87 -3.98 6.31
CA ALA A 689 1.20 -4.05 7.62
C ALA A 689 2.23 -4.08 8.76
N PHE A 690 3.23 -4.95 8.66
CA PHE A 690 4.28 -5.07 9.68
C PHE A 690 5.15 -3.80 9.77
N ILE A 691 5.70 -3.34 8.64
CA ILE A 691 6.61 -2.18 8.61
C ILE A 691 5.93 -0.94 9.18
N VAL A 692 4.70 -0.66 8.73
CA VAL A 692 4.00 0.55 9.16
C VAL A 692 3.51 0.43 10.59
N ALA A 693 2.93 -0.71 11.00
CA ALA A 693 2.48 -0.90 12.38
C ALA A 693 3.63 -0.82 13.37
N PHE A 694 4.72 -1.56 13.12
CA PHE A 694 5.91 -1.53 13.97
C PHE A 694 6.58 -0.15 13.98
N GLY A 695 6.75 0.46 12.80
CA GLY A 695 7.39 1.77 12.67
C GLY A 695 6.61 2.88 13.37
N VAL A 696 5.27 2.90 13.27
CA VAL A 696 4.40 3.84 14.00
C VAL A 696 4.51 3.65 15.52
N LEU A 697 4.56 2.41 16.00
CA LEU A 697 4.78 2.15 17.43
C LEU A 697 6.17 2.59 17.88
N LEU A 698 7.21 2.28 17.11
CA LEU A 698 8.58 2.71 17.35
C LEU A 698 8.67 4.24 17.43
N ASP A 699 8.09 4.93 16.44
CA ASP A 699 8.05 6.38 16.40
C ASP A 699 7.31 6.96 17.61
N THR A 700 6.16 6.40 17.95
CA THR A 700 5.31 6.86 19.05
C THR A 700 5.95 6.65 20.43
N PHE A 701 6.50 5.46 20.71
CA PHE A 701 6.99 5.12 22.04
C PHE A 701 8.46 5.47 22.25
N VAL A 702 9.29 5.44 21.19
CA VAL A 702 10.74 5.65 21.30
C VAL A 702 11.14 7.02 20.78
N VAL A 703 10.90 7.30 19.50
CA VAL A 703 11.40 8.52 18.86
C VAL A 703 10.78 9.75 19.49
N ARG A 704 9.47 9.81 19.54
CA ARG A 704 8.71 10.96 20.02
C ARG A 704 8.67 11.10 21.53
N THR A 705 8.73 9.99 22.25
CA THR A 705 8.66 10.01 23.72
C THR A 705 10.03 10.24 24.34
N LEU A 706 11.10 9.73 23.75
CA LEU A 706 12.46 9.76 24.29
C LEU A 706 13.41 10.61 23.43
N LEU A 707 13.59 10.29 22.15
CA LEU A 707 14.62 10.86 21.29
C LEU A 707 14.39 12.36 21.03
N VAL A 708 13.26 12.73 20.44
CA VAL A 708 12.95 14.13 20.07
C VAL A 708 12.89 15.05 21.30
N PRO A 709 12.22 14.67 22.42
CA PRO A 709 12.24 15.50 23.62
C PRO A 709 13.62 15.66 24.24
N ALA A 710 14.41 14.58 24.30
CA ALA A 710 15.76 14.65 24.85
C ALA A 710 16.70 15.51 24.00
N LEU A 711 16.65 15.37 22.68
CA LEU A 711 17.36 16.25 21.72
C LEU A 711 16.96 17.71 21.90
N THR A 712 15.65 18.00 21.95
CA THR A 712 15.14 19.37 22.15
C THR A 712 15.61 20.00 23.46
N LEU A 713 15.66 19.20 24.55
CA LEU A 713 16.11 19.65 25.86
C LEU A 713 17.62 19.89 25.93
N ASP A 714 18.41 19.09 25.20
CA ASP A 714 19.87 19.24 25.17
C ASP A 714 20.32 20.41 24.32
N ILE A 715 19.73 20.58 23.11
CA ILE A 715 20.01 21.68 22.19
C ILE A 715 19.43 23.00 22.73
N GLY A 716 18.32 22.93 23.44
CA GLY A 716 17.70 24.08 24.07
C GLY A 716 17.16 25.09 23.06
N ARG A 717 17.46 26.40 23.26
CA ARG A 717 16.91 27.47 22.41
C ARG A 717 17.43 27.45 20.98
N ALA A 718 18.60 26.89 20.73
CA ALA A 718 19.18 26.84 19.40
C ALA A 718 18.32 26.05 18.41
N ILE A 719 17.47 25.14 18.89
CA ILE A 719 16.54 24.36 18.04
C ILE A 719 15.59 25.26 17.22
N TRP A 720 15.29 26.47 17.71
CA TRP A 720 14.42 27.45 17.05
C TRP A 720 15.14 28.40 16.08
N TRP A 721 16.44 28.17 15.78
CA TRP A 721 17.17 29.00 14.83
C TRP A 721 16.54 28.95 13.43
N PRO A 722 16.35 30.10 12.74
CA PRO A 722 16.70 31.48 13.03
C PRO A 722 15.52 32.32 13.60
N SER A 723 14.49 31.73 14.21
CA SER A 723 13.28 32.40 14.68
C SER A 723 13.54 33.39 15.84
N ARG A 724 12.49 34.18 16.18
CA ARG A 724 12.55 35.10 17.34
C ARG A 724 12.76 34.38 18.68
N LEU A 725 12.31 33.12 18.81
CA LEU A 725 12.51 32.29 20.00
C LEU A 725 13.98 32.00 20.31
N TRP A 726 14.82 31.88 19.28
CA TRP A 726 16.26 31.80 19.43
C TRP A 726 16.89 33.09 19.95
N ARG A 727 16.40 34.22 19.44
CA ARG A 727 16.94 35.56 19.80
C ARG A 727 16.42 36.10 21.14
N ALA A 728 15.26 35.64 21.62
CA ALA A 728 14.68 36.05 22.90
C ALA A 728 15.52 35.46 24.07
N GLY A 729 16.67 36.06 24.27
CA GLY A 729 17.63 35.66 25.28
C GLY A 729 17.71 36.72 26.39
N GLY A 730 17.41 36.30 27.60
CA GLY A 730 17.82 37.02 28.79
C GLY A 730 16.72 37.88 29.45
N SER A 731 15.91 37.31 30.25
CA SER A 731 15.57 37.79 31.59
C SER A 731 15.34 36.60 32.48
#